data_851870fe10366714e73b21badf481239
#
_entry.id   851870fe10366714e73b21badf481239
#
_cell.length_a   1.000
_cell.length_b   1.000
_cell.length_c   1.000
_cell.angle_alpha   90.00
_cell.angle_beta   90.00
_cell.angle_gamma   90.00
#
_symmetry.space_group_name_H-M   'P 1'
#
loop_
_entity.id
_entity.type
_entity.pdbx_description
1 polymer ?
#
loop_
_entity_poly.entity_id
_entity_poly.type
_entity_poly.pdbx_seq_one_letter_code
_entity_poly.pdbx_strand_id
1 'polypeptide(L)'
;MKYIYRTYLSLLYFLCLLFCLPLEVHAYSLRQFSNRDGLSNSAILSLYQDDRGIIWIGSCDGMNIFDGTDIYLYTPISSSKTLLSGNLINQIIESEKDILWVQTNYGLNRLDTKQQTSQSFTEFKGQYFMANNKDDMLFILKDDGYLYYYQREAQSFNRLEIPNLEFSHVLSMTVDSNDILWIFTSNEETQSYRIENTKQGLTLTRKNLFTHSCKLYHAFAEKDMAYFIDETYALYEYDFNNRQAYYIADLRGQIEVHGEVSSIIKQKNDYYIGFKNSGLIVLKYMSSQKMKYQIQKTEIHSGIFCLMKDKFQDIVWIGTDGQGVYMYYNDTFSITNTLLDTPVYQISNPVRALYYDQEQTLWIGTKGSGILRIKKYTPDNSMPMSSDRITPYNSALADNSVYCFAPGCKDKLWIGTENGINYYSYLSRQLKELPIIANGEKVKYVHSIKQPNDTTLWVSTVGEGIVKVIFDASTATPTVKSASRTVIDNGRMASNYFFTSYQENDSILWFGNRGCGAYRMNVETGEMIPHRFDSIVSSQTANDIFAIYKNAKGYWLGTSSGLLHLEQDDSLYRKADLFLNNTVHGVLEDHQGDLWLSTNQGLIRFNPETRTGQTYNSGNGLEITEFSDGAFYKDVVSETLFFGGTNGFISIQTNDCITEEYMPQITLKGLSIFGKEHNIHKFLYEKEGKTILQLDYSQNFFQLNFMAIDYINGNNYSFYYKLEEMSNQWIENGTSTSAIFSNLAP
;
A
#
# COMPACT_ATOMS: atom_id res chain seq x y z
N MET A 1 35.31 -22.45 -40.96
CA MET A 1 34.33 -22.95 -40.02
C MET A 1 34.60 -22.55 -38.54
N LYS A 2 35.78 -22.71 -38.00
CA LYS A 2 36.07 -22.32 -36.56
C LYS A 2 35.90 -20.82 -36.24
N TYR A 3 36.11 -19.91 -37.22
CA TYR A 3 35.95 -18.45 -37.01
C TYR A 3 34.49 -18.03 -37.03
N ILE A 4 33.67 -18.66 -37.86
CA ILE A 4 32.22 -18.37 -37.95
C ILE A 4 31.49 -18.86 -36.71
N TYR A 5 31.93 -19.98 -36.11
CA TYR A 5 31.35 -20.52 -34.89
C TYR A 5 31.67 -19.64 -33.65
N ARG A 6 32.86 -19.02 -33.59
CA ARG A 6 33.23 -18.10 -32.51
C ARG A 6 32.46 -16.77 -32.60
N THR A 7 32.23 -16.25 -33.79
CA THR A 7 31.41 -15.04 -33.98
C THR A 7 29.95 -15.31 -33.67
N TYR A 8 29.41 -16.46 -34.00
CA TYR A 8 28.02 -16.82 -33.62
C TYR A 8 27.89 -17.03 -32.10
N LEU A 9 28.86 -17.66 -31.44
CA LEU A 9 28.86 -17.84 -29.98
C LEU A 9 29.00 -16.49 -29.24
N SER A 10 29.82 -15.57 -29.73
CA SER A 10 29.95 -14.24 -29.13
C SER A 10 28.70 -13.37 -29.39
N LEU A 11 28.06 -13.53 -30.54
CA LEU A 11 26.78 -12.85 -30.82
C LEU A 11 25.64 -13.41 -29.96
N LEU A 12 25.62 -14.72 -29.76
CA LEU A 12 24.65 -15.39 -28.84
C LEU A 12 24.89 -14.99 -27.38
N TYR A 13 26.15 -14.88 -26.97
CA TYR A 13 26.51 -14.42 -25.62
C TYR A 13 26.19 -12.94 -25.42
N PHE A 14 26.36 -12.11 -26.46
CA PHE A 14 25.97 -10.69 -26.44
C PHE A 14 24.44 -10.52 -26.47
N LEU A 15 23.71 -11.37 -27.21
CA LEU A 15 22.25 -11.42 -27.13
C LEU A 15 21.74 -11.89 -25.76
N CYS A 16 22.34 -12.91 -25.17
CA CYS A 16 22.00 -13.36 -23.80
C CYS A 16 22.32 -12.29 -22.75
N LEU A 17 23.42 -11.54 -22.89
CA LEU A 17 23.73 -10.41 -22.00
C LEU A 17 22.75 -9.23 -22.19
N LEU A 18 22.20 -9.02 -23.38
CA LEU A 18 21.16 -8.01 -23.64
C LEU A 18 19.78 -8.41 -23.05
N PHE A 19 19.51 -9.72 -22.88
CA PHE A 19 18.31 -10.22 -22.21
C PHE A 19 18.46 -10.39 -20.69
N CYS A 20 19.66 -10.22 -20.15
CA CYS A 20 19.97 -10.26 -18.70
C CYS A 20 20.14 -8.89 -18.06
N LEU A 21 19.77 -7.79 -18.75
CA LEU A 21 19.57 -6.53 -18.06
C LEU A 21 18.30 -6.68 -17.20
N PRO A 22 18.36 -6.46 -15.88
CA PRO A 22 17.17 -6.45 -15.08
C PRO A 22 16.23 -5.39 -15.69
N LEU A 23 15.06 -5.79 -16.16
CA LEU A 23 13.94 -4.89 -16.35
C LEU A 23 13.66 -4.37 -14.94
N GLU A 24 13.97 -3.10 -14.68
CA GLU A 24 13.50 -2.40 -13.49
C GLU A 24 11.97 -2.37 -13.57
N VAL A 25 11.33 -3.40 -13.06
CA VAL A 25 9.89 -3.40 -12.83
C VAL A 25 9.68 -2.54 -11.58
N HIS A 26 9.39 -1.28 -11.79
CA HIS A 26 8.96 -0.42 -10.69
C HIS A 26 7.58 -0.93 -10.25
N ALA A 27 7.54 -1.51 -9.06
CA ALA A 27 6.28 -1.86 -8.45
C ALA A 27 5.52 -0.57 -8.12
N TYR A 28 4.23 -0.58 -8.40
CA TYR A 28 3.29 0.45 -7.99
C TYR A 28 2.18 -0.20 -7.20
N SER A 29 1.62 0.54 -6.27
CA SER A 29 0.42 0.15 -5.55
C SER A 29 -0.77 0.96 -6.03
N LEU A 30 -1.91 0.29 -6.18
CA LEU A 30 -3.17 0.88 -6.62
C LEU A 30 -4.25 0.55 -5.59
N ARG A 31 -4.73 1.57 -4.88
CA ARG A 31 -5.79 1.43 -3.88
C ARG A 31 -7.07 2.09 -4.37
N GLN A 32 -8.19 1.36 -4.32
CA GLN A 32 -9.49 1.84 -4.76
C GLN A 32 -10.36 2.26 -3.57
N PHE A 33 -11.06 3.37 -3.73
CA PHE A 33 -12.10 3.86 -2.83
C PHE A 33 -13.43 3.94 -3.57
N SER A 34 -14.47 3.37 -3.00
CA SER A 34 -15.79 3.21 -3.63
C SER A 34 -16.92 3.63 -2.67
N ASN A 35 -18.15 3.37 -3.05
CA ASN A 35 -19.31 3.58 -2.17
C ASN A 35 -19.23 2.74 -0.87
N ARG A 36 -18.49 1.64 -0.87
CA ARG A 36 -18.25 0.82 0.34
C ARG A 36 -17.40 1.56 1.36
N ASP A 37 -16.59 2.49 0.89
CA ASP A 37 -15.68 3.30 1.69
C ASP A 37 -16.28 4.66 2.09
N GLY A 38 -17.52 4.93 1.70
CA GLY A 38 -18.26 6.15 2.08
C GLY A 38 -18.49 7.16 0.96
N LEU A 39 -18.05 6.89 -0.28
CA LEU A 39 -18.37 7.76 -1.42
C LEU A 39 -19.87 7.80 -1.70
N SER A 40 -20.42 8.99 -1.92
CA SER A 40 -21.83 9.18 -2.30
C SER A 40 -22.15 8.61 -3.69
N ASN A 41 -21.17 8.66 -4.60
CA ASN A 41 -21.28 8.12 -5.96
C ASN A 41 -19.90 7.69 -6.46
N SER A 42 -19.84 6.68 -7.31
CA SER A 42 -18.57 6.15 -7.86
C SER A 42 -18.16 6.80 -9.18
N ALA A 43 -18.97 7.71 -9.77
CA ALA A 43 -18.58 8.53 -10.91
C ALA A 43 -17.98 9.84 -10.39
N ILE A 44 -16.66 9.99 -10.49
CA ILE A 44 -15.88 11.07 -9.89
C ILE A 44 -15.44 12.05 -10.96
N LEU A 45 -16.01 13.25 -10.91
CA LEU A 45 -15.80 14.28 -11.93
C LEU A 45 -14.63 15.21 -11.62
N SER A 46 -14.35 15.46 -10.33
CA SER A 46 -13.31 16.38 -9.92
C SER A 46 -12.67 15.99 -8.60
N LEU A 47 -11.39 16.32 -8.46
CA LEU A 47 -10.58 16.12 -7.26
C LEU A 47 -9.82 17.41 -6.94
N TYR A 48 -9.77 17.77 -5.67
CA TYR A 48 -9.00 18.91 -5.18
C TYR A 48 -8.42 18.58 -3.79
N GLN A 49 -7.15 18.93 -3.54
CA GLN A 49 -6.54 18.80 -2.21
C GLN A 49 -6.27 20.19 -1.62
N ASP A 50 -6.77 20.43 -0.41
CA ASP A 50 -6.53 21.68 0.30
C ASP A 50 -5.16 21.70 1.02
N ASP A 51 -4.80 22.84 1.62
CA ASP A 51 -3.51 23.01 2.28
C ASP A 51 -3.38 22.25 3.62
N ARG A 52 -4.48 21.68 4.12
CA ARG A 52 -4.48 20.78 5.28
C ARG A 52 -4.21 19.32 4.87
N GLY A 53 -4.20 19.04 3.56
CA GLY A 53 -4.07 17.71 3.00
C GLY A 53 -5.40 17.00 2.75
N ILE A 54 -6.54 17.60 3.10
CA ILE A 54 -7.87 17.03 2.88
C ILE A 54 -8.18 16.97 1.39
N ILE A 55 -8.71 15.83 0.93
CA ILE A 55 -9.14 15.69 -0.46
C ILE A 55 -10.64 15.93 -0.56
N TRP A 56 -11.01 16.87 -1.41
CA TRP A 56 -12.36 17.19 -1.81
C TRP A 56 -12.69 16.44 -3.10
N ILE A 57 -13.71 15.60 -3.06
CA ILE A 57 -14.08 14.69 -4.14
C ILE A 57 -15.43 15.10 -4.70
N GLY A 58 -15.44 15.63 -5.91
CA GLY A 58 -16.67 15.98 -6.63
C GLY A 58 -17.18 14.80 -7.43
N SER A 59 -18.41 14.39 -7.16
CA SER A 59 -19.08 13.28 -7.83
C SER A 59 -20.33 13.70 -8.60
N CYS A 60 -20.97 12.76 -9.29
CA CYS A 60 -22.28 12.95 -9.90
C CYS A 60 -23.39 13.17 -8.87
N ASP A 61 -23.18 12.84 -7.60
CA ASP A 61 -24.16 12.96 -6.52
C ASP A 61 -23.54 13.54 -5.25
N GLY A 62 -23.07 14.77 -5.33
CA GLY A 62 -22.54 15.55 -4.22
C GLY A 62 -21.04 15.61 -4.12
N MET A 63 -20.59 16.34 -3.12
CA MET A 63 -19.19 16.57 -2.79
C MET A 63 -18.81 15.78 -1.54
N ASN A 64 -17.78 14.95 -1.63
CA ASN A 64 -17.28 14.16 -0.51
C ASN A 64 -15.95 14.74 0.00
N ILE A 65 -15.65 14.43 1.26
CA ILE A 65 -14.39 14.77 1.92
C ILE A 65 -13.69 13.49 2.30
N PHE A 66 -12.40 13.41 2.00
CA PHE A 66 -11.51 12.36 2.49
C PHE A 66 -10.40 12.96 3.35
N ASP A 67 -10.37 12.63 4.62
CA ASP A 67 -9.48 13.20 5.63
C ASP A 67 -8.31 12.29 6.02
N GLY A 68 -8.04 11.28 5.18
CA GLY A 68 -7.00 10.26 5.40
C GLY A 68 -7.51 9.04 6.18
N THR A 69 -8.65 9.16 6.86
CA THR A 69 -9.29 8.09 7.64
C THR A 69 -10.61 7.67 7.03
N ASP A 70 -11.53 8.63 6.91
CA ASP A 70 -12.91 8.40 6.50
C ASP A 70 -13.25 9.22 5.27
N ILE A 71 -14.12 8.66 4.42
CA ILE A 71 -14.76 9.37 3.33
C ILE A 71 -16.21 9.61 3.72
N TYR A 72 -16.65 10.87 3.68
CA TYR A 72 -18.02 11.24 4.03
C TYR A 72 -18.55 12.36 3.13
N LEU A 73 -19.86 12.36 2.93
CA LEU A 73 -20.55 13.41 2.17
C LEU A 73 -20.43 14.74 2.92
N TYR A 74 -20.02 15.79 2.22
CA TYR A 74 -20.02 17.13 2.79
C TYR A 74 -21.44 17.59 3.10
N THR A 75 -21.75 17.69 4.40
CA THR A 75 -23.01 18.24 4.91
C THR A 75 -22.71 19.37 5.88
N PRO A 76 -23.14 20.59 5.60
CA PRO A 76 -22.87 21.72 6.51
C PRO A 76 -23.58 21.55 7.84
N ILE A 77 -22.91 21.94 8.93
CA ILE A 77 -23.44 21.82 10.33
C ILE A 77 -24.63 22.73 10.61
N SER A 78 -24.84 23.79 9.85
CA SER A 78 -25.93 24.73 10.07
C SER A 78 -27.03 24.71 8.99
N SER A 79 -28.18 24.44 9.45
CA SER A 79 -29.44 24.05 8.80
C SER A 79 -30.07 25.03 7.83
N SER A 80 -29.57 25.79 7.00
CA SER A 80 -30.40 26.48 5.97
C SER A 80 -29.69 27.38 4.93
N LYS A 81 -28.41 27.68 5.05
CA LYS A 81 -27.73 28.63 4.15
C LYS A 81 -26.49 28.08 3.43
N THR A 82 -26.28 26.80 3.45
CA THR A 82 -24.98 26.18 3.06
C THR A 82 -25.10 25.08 2.04
N LEU A 83 -26.22 24.92 1.39
CA LEU A 83 -26.41 23.94 0.31
C LEU A 83 -25.72 24.45 -0.96
N LEU A 84 -25.01 23.61 -1.65
CA LEU A 84 -24.53 23.85 -2.99
C LEU A 84 -25.71 23.96 -3.94
N SER A 85 -25.56 24.74 -5.03
CA SER A 85 -26.64 24.96 -6.01
C SER A 85 -27.03 23.69 -6.80
N GLY A 86 -26.21 22.63 -6.76
CA GLY A 86 -26.46 21.33 -7.41
C GLY A 86 -25.61 20.22 -6.87
N ASN A 87 -25.93 18.99 -7.25
CA ASN A 87 -25.24 17.76 -6.78
C ASN A 87 -24.14 17.29 -7.73
N LEU A 88 -24.18 17.66 -9.00
CA LEU A 88 -23.19 17.27 -9.98
C LEU A 88 -22.01 18.25 -9.88
N ILE A 89 -20.87 17.78 -9.38
CA ILE A 89 -19.72 18.62 -9.04
C ILE A 89 -18.64 18.49 -10.11
N ASN A 90 -18.62 19.42 -11.05
CA ASN A 90 -17.76 19.34 -12.24
C ASN A 90 -16.31 19.76 -12.00
N GLN A 91 -16.10 20.80 -11.17
CA GLN A 91 -14.77 21.30 -10.86
C GLN A 91 -14.74 21.92 -9.46
N ILE A 92 -13.63 21.74 -8.77
CA ILE A 92 -13.33 22.35 -7.48
C ILE A 92 -11.97 23.02 -7.59
N ILE A 93 -11.86 24.29 -7.24
CA ILE A 93 -10.60 25.01 -7.13
C ILE A 93 -10.57 25.87 -5.88
N GLU A 94 -9.42 26.06 -5.25
CA GLU A 94 -9.23 27.02 -4.16
C GLU A 94 -8.67 28.32 -4.73
N SER A 95 -9.20 29.45 -4.33
CA SER A 95 -8.64 30.76 -4.68
C SER A 95 -7.89 31.36 -3.51
N GLU A 96 -8.56 31.60 -2.42
CA GLU A 96 -7.99 32.06 -1.16
C GLU A 96 -7.92 30.89 -0.18
N LYS A 97 -7.03 30.96 0.80
CA LYS A 97 -6.98 29.96 1.87
C LYS A 97 -8.34 29.75 2.49
N ASP A 98 -8.78 28.51 2.58
CA ASP A 98 -10.09 28.08 3.10
C ASP A 98 -11.31 28.49 2.24
N ILE A 99 -11.12 29.02 1.02
CA ILE A 99 -12.19 29.39 0.07
C ILE A 99 -12.15 28.49 -1.15
N LEU A 100 -13.15 27.62 -1.27
CA LEU A 100 -13.33 26.76 -2.43
C LEU A 100 -14.39 27.32 -3.37
N TRP A 101 -14.11 27.26 -4.68
CA TRP A 101 -15.07 27.49 -5.72
C TRP A 101 -15.49 26.16 -6.33
N VAL A 102 -16.77 25.90 -6.26
CA VAL A 102 -17.37 24.62 -6.64
C VAL A 102 -18.33 24.84 -7.80
N GLN A 103 -17.97 24.29 -8.96
CA GLN A 103 -18.80 24.28 -10.15
C GLN A 103 -19.83 23.16 -10.07
N THR A 104 -21.11 23.52 -10.15
CA THR A 104 -22.20 22.55 -10.22
C THR A 104 -23.01 22.72 -11.51
N ASN A 105 -23.91 21.75 -11.77
CA ASN A 105 -24.83 21.84 -12.92
C ASN A 105 -25.80 23.05 -12.88
N TYR A 106 -26.02 23.67 -11.72
CA TYR A 106 -26.97 24.80 -11.56
C TYR A 106 -26.32 26.14 -11.19
N GLY A 107 -25.00 26.19 -11.10
CA GLY A 107 -24.29 27.42 -10.82
C GLY A 107 -22.92 27.22 -10.22
N LEU A 108 -22.28 28.34 -9.91
CA LEU A 108 -21.00 28.37 -9.20
C LEU A 108 -21.25 28.67 -7.72
N ASN A 109 -20.54 28.03 -6.84
CA ASN A 109 -20.64 28.23 -5.39
C ASN A 109 -19.28 28.62 -4.80
N ARG A 110 -19.28 29.68 -3.99
CA ARG A 110 -18.15 30.07 -3.16
C ARG A 110 -18.37 29.48 -1.77
N LEU A 111 -17.53 28.56 -1.37
CA LEU A 111 -17.61 27.86 -0.10
C LEU A 111 -16.48 28.34 0.83
N ASP A 112 -16.83 28.89 1.98
CA ASP A 112 -15.90 29.18 3.06
C ASP A 112 -15.86 27.94 3.99
N THR A 113 -14.77 27.18 3.92
CA THR A 113 -14.63 25.90 4.67
C THR A 113 -14.41 26.15 6.15
N LYS A 114 -13.85 27.31 6.54
CA LYS A 114 -13.61 27.72 7.91
C LYS A 114 -14.88 28.18 8.61
N GLN A 115 -15.66 29.05 7.95
CA GLN A 115 -16.95 29.53 8.48
C GLN A 115 -18.11 28.56 8.19
N GLN A 116 -17.89 27.59 7.30
CA GLN A 116 -18.90 26.65 6.82
C GLN A 116 -20.12 27.35 6.22
N THR A 117 -19.87 28.33 5.38
CA THR A 117 -20.91 29.10 4.66
C THR A 117 -20.72 28.99 3.15
N SER A 118 -21.81 29.04 2.41
CA SER A 118 -21.79 28.98 0.95
C SER A 118 -22.58 30.15 0.36
N GLN A 119 -22.06 30.71 -0.74
CA GLN A 119 -22.73 31.70 -1.57
C GLN A 119 -22.83 31.15 -2.99
N SER A 120 -24.04 31.16 -3.57
CA SER A 120 -24.28 30.61 -4.91
C SER A 120 -24.49 31.74 -5.94
N PHE A 121 -23.86 31.55 -7.12
CA PHE A 121 -23.96 32.45 -8.28
C PHE A 121 -24.62 31.67 -9.43
N THR A 122 -25.93 31.84 -9.58
CA THR A 122 -26.74 31.06 -10.51
C THR A 122 -26.67 31.57 -11.96
N GLU A 123 -25.99 32.68 -12.22
CA GLU A 123 -25.66 33.22 -13.55
C GLU A 123 -24.58 32.37 -14.26
N PHE A 124 -23.78 31.59 -13.53
CA PHE A 124 -22.79 30.70 -14.08
C PHE A 124 -23.35 29.27 -14.26
N LYS A 125 -24.26 29.15 -15.24
CA LYS A 125 -24.77 27.84 -15.70
C LYS A 125 -24.11 27.47 -17.02
N GLY A 126 -24.02 26.16 -17.31
CA GLY A 126 -23.45 25.67 -18.57
C GLY A 126 -21.95 25.35 -18.45
N GLN A 127 -21.28 25.43 -19.59
CA GLN A 127 -19.84 25.13 -19.68
C GLN A 127 -19.02 26.39 -19.45
N TYR A 128 -18.01 26.31 -18.66
CA TYR A 128 -17.01 27.33 -18.44
C TYR A 128 -15.71 26.72 -17.88
N PHE A 129 -14.62 27.45 -18.05
CA PHE A 129 -13.31 27.12 -17.49
C PHE A 129 -13.01 28.05 -16.33
N MET A 130 -12.39 27.52 -15.27
CA MET A 130 -11.97 28.29 -14.10
C MET A 130 -10.45 28.22 -13.95
N ALA A 131 -9.84 29.34 -13.58
CA ALA A 131 -8.44 29.44 -13.18
C ALA A 131 -8.27 30.52 -12.14
N ASN A 132 -7.23 30.45 -11.32
CA ASN A 132 -6.83 31.53 -10.41
C ASN A 132 -5.42 32.01 -10.74
N ASN A 133 -5.14 33.27 -10.44
CA ASN A 133 -3.79 33.82 -10.55
C ASN A 133 -3.02 33.69 -9.23
N LYS A 134 -1.80 34.24 -9.18
CA LYS A 134 -0.94 34.24 -7.98
C LYS A 134 -1.51 35.05 -6.80
N ASP A 135 -2.39 36.03 -7.07
CA ASP A 135 -3.04 36.86 -6.06
C ASP A 135 -4.39 36.27 -5.62
N ASP A 136 -4.61 34.97 -5.89
CA ASP A 136 -5.80 34.19 -5.56
C ASP A 136 -7.10 34.75 -6.15
N MET A 137 -7.02 35.47 -7.27
CA MET A 137 -8.20 36.00 -7.98
C MET A 137 -8.75 34.94 -8.92
N LEU A 138 -10.04 34.64 -8.80
CA LEU A 138 -10.74 33.72 -9.68
C LEU A 138 -11.06 34.36 -11.03
N PHE A 139 -10.74 33.63 -12.10
CA PHE A 139 -11.13 33.93 -13.49
C PHE A 139 -12.02 32.82 -14.03
N ILE A 140 -13.06 33.20 -14.78
CA ILE A 140 -14.00 32.27 -15.40
C ILE A 140 -14.19 32.69 -16.86
N LEU A 141 -13.83 31.77 -17.76
CA LEU A 141 -14.15 31.92 -19.19
C LEU A 141 -15.43 31.15 -19.49
N LYS A 142 -16.49 31.89 -19.83
CA LYS A 142 -17.81 31.34 -20.02
C LYS A 142 -18.14 31.16 -21.52
N ASP A 143 -19.14 30.34 -21.81
CA ASP A 143 -19.66 30.04 -23.14
C ASP A 143 -20.18 31.22 -23.92
N ASP A 144 -20.39 32.37 -23.27
CA ASP A 144 -20.73 33.65 -23.92
C ASP A 144 -19.51 34.40 -24.48
N GLY A 145 -18.29 33.86 -24.34
CA GLY A 145 -17.05 34.43 -24.86
C GLY A 145 -16.41 35.51 -23.98
N TYR A 146 -16.98 35.78 -22.81
CA TYR A 146 -16.43 36.74 -21.86
C TYR A 146 -15.61 36.06 -20.77
N LEU A 147 -14.53 36.74 -20.34
CA LEU A 147 -13.76 36.40 -19.15
C LEU A 147 -14.32 37.16 -17.95
N TYR A 148 -14.78 36.44 -16.96
CA TYR A 148 -15.25 37.00 -15.70
C TYR A 148 -14.16 36.89 -14.65
N TYR A 149 -14.09 37.89 -13.74
CA TYR A 149 -13.22 37.85 -12.56
C TYR A 149 -13.99 38.28 -11.31
N TYR A 150 -13.67 37.60 -10.19
CA TYR A 150 -14.35 37.88 -8.93
C TYR A 150 -13.71 39.07 -8.21
N GLN A 151 -14.52 40.06 -7.83
CA GLN A 151 -14.10 41.19 -7.04
C GLN A 151 -14.53 41.01 -5.60
N ARG A 152 -13.56 40.86 -4.69
CA ARG A 152 -13.79 40.49 -3.28
C ARG A 152 -14.60 41.57 -2.53
N GLU A 153 -14.23 42.84 -2.71
CA GLU A 153 -14.86 43.95 -2.00
C GLU A 153 -16.34 44.13 -2.40
N ALA A 154 -16.66 43.94 -3.66
CA ALA A 154 -18.01 44.05 -4.19
C ALA A 154 -18.81 42.75 -4.06
N GLN A 155 -18.15 41.61 -3.74
CA GLN A 155 -18.74 40.26 -3.74
C GLN A 155 -19.49 39.94 -5.04
N SER A 156 -18.97 40.37 -6.17
CA SER A 156 -19.59 40.27 -7.50
C SER A 156 -18.56 40.02 -8.59
N PHE A 157 -19.04 39.59 -9.75
CA PHE A 157 -18.19 39.35 -10.92
C PHE A 157 -18.22 40.58 -11.87
N ASN A 158 -17.06 40.96 -12.34
CA ASN A 158 -16.88 41.87 -13.49
C ASN A 158 -16.48 41.04 -14.71
N ARG A 159 -16.69 41.55 -15.91
CA ARG A 159 -16.40 40.89 -17.17
C ARG A 159 -15.43 41.65 -18.04
N LEU A 160 -14.64 40.93 -18.81
CA LEU A 160 -13.72 41.44 -19.82
C LEU A 160 -14.01 40.75 -21.14
N GLU A 161 -13.93 41.48 -22.23
CA GLU A 161 -14.10 40.94 -23.59
C GLU A 161 -12.76 40.33 -24.05
N ILE A 162 -12.83 39.13 -24.65
CA ILE A 162 -11.70 38.51 -25.33
C ILE A 162 -11.98 38.60 -26.84
N PRO A 163 -11.24 39.42 -27.58
CA PRO A 163 -11.51 39.62 -28.98
C PRO A 163 -11.30 38.32 -29.80
N ASN A 164 -12.24 38.04 -30.69
CA ASN A 164 -12.18 36.91 -31.66
C ASN A 164 -12.02 35.52 -31.03
N LEU A 165 -12.53 35.31 -29.81
CA LEU A 165 -12.54 34.00 -29.19
C LEU A 165 -13.85 33.25 -29.51
N GLU A 166 -13.72 32.06 -30.12
CA GLU A 166 -14.83 31.13 -30.26
C GLU A 166 -14.76 30.08 -29.16
N PHE A 167 -15.65 30.13 -28.17
CA PHE A 167 -15.63 29.25 -27.01
C PHE A 167 -15.67 27.76 -27.37
N SER A 168 -16.34 27.38 -28.45
CA SER A 168 -16.43 26.00 -28.95
C SER A 168 -15.08 25.38 -29.30
N HIS A 169 -14.07 26.19 -29.55
CA HIS A 169 -12.71 25.75 -29.84
C HIS A 169 -11.79 25.75 -28.62
N VAL A 170 -12.26 26.25 -27.46
CA VAL A 170 -11.40 26.24 -26.25
C VAL A 170 -11.24 24.85 -25.70
N LEU A 171 -9.99 24.43 -25.52
CA LEU A 171 -9.61 23.14 -24.94
C LEU A 171 -9.27 23.27 -23.47
N SER A 172 -8.57 24.34 -23.07
CA SER A 172 -8.13 24.56 -21.69
C SER A 172 -7.78 26.03 -21.45
N MET A 173 -7.82 26.44 -20.18
CA MET A 173 -7.46 27.78 -19.73
C MET A 173 -6.65 27.69 -18.43
N THR A 174 -5.62 28.54 -18.30
CA THR A 174 -4.89 28.74 -17.03
C THR A 174 -4.33 30.15 -16.94
N VAL A 175 -3.93 30.56 -15.72
CA VAL A 175 -3.15 31.78 -15.48
C VAL A 175 -1.83 31.36 -14.83
N ASP A 176 -0.70 31.74 -15.47
CA ASP A 176 0.62 31.38 -14.96
C ASP A 176 1.08 32.27 -13.80
N SER A 177 2.21 31.93 -13.21
CA SER A 177 2.81 32.67 -12.08
C SER A 177 3.25 34.10 -12.45
N ASN A 178 3.29 34.45 -13.75
CA ASN A 178 3.63 35.78 -14.27
C ASN A 178 2.38 36.63 -14.63
N ASP A 179 1.17 36.21 -14.21
CA ASP A 179 -0.12 36.83 -14.55
C ASP A 179 -0.41 36.86 -16.07
N ILE A 180 0.03 35.81 -16.79
CA ILE A 180 -0.36 35.61 -18.18
C ILE A 180 -1.51 34.61 -18.23
N LEU A 181 -2.62 35.04 -18.78
CA LEU A 181 -3.76 34.19 -19.12
C LEU A 181 -3.41 33.43 -20.42
N TRP A 182 -3.49 32.13 -20.38
CA TRP A 182 -3.32 31.21 -21.50
C TRP A 182 -4.65 30.55 -21.85
N ILE A 183 -5.04 30.61 -23.12
CA ILE A 183 -6.25 29.96 -23.67
C ILE A 183 -5.82 29.08 -24.83
N PHE A 184 -5.84 27.77 -24.60
CA PHE A 184 -5.52 26.76 -25.61
C PHE A 184 -6.74 26.44 -26.43
N THR A 185 -6.60 26.46 -27.76
CA THR A 185 -7.70 26.27 -28.69
C THR A 185 -7.38 25.17 -29.71
N SER A 186 -8.42 24.52 -30.22
CA SER A 186 -8.30 23.49 -31.27
C SER A 186 -8.07 24.07 -32.67
N ASN A 187 -8.25 25.35 -32.87
CA ASN A 187 -7.80 26.08 -34.05
C ASN A 187 -6.33 26.50 -33.86
N GLU A 188 -5.66 27.00 -34.92
CA GLU A 188 -4.21 27.26 -34.91
C GLU A 188 -3.75 28.40 -34.01
N GLU A 189 -4.67 29.05 -33.23
CA GLU A 189 -4.36 30.27 -32.46
C GLU A 189 -4.54 30.07 -30.95
N THR A 190 -3.59 29.40 -30.28
CA THR A 190 -3.49 29.52 -28.80
C THR A 190 -3.25 30.97 -28.41
N GLN A 191 -4.12 31.53 -27.57
CA GLN A 191 -4.11 32.95 -27.19
C GLN A 191 -3.45 33.12 -25.84
N SER A 192 -2.67 34.21 -25.69
CA SER A 192 -2.10 34.61 -24.41
C SER A 192 -2.28 36.09 -24.15
N TYR A 193 -2.65 36.43 -22.92
CA TYR A 193 -2.94 37.82 -22.49
C TYR A 193 -2.24 38.12 -21.18
N ARG A 194 -1.61 39.29 -21.09
CA ARG A 194 -1.13 39.79 -19.81
C ARG A 194 -2.30 40.43 -19.07
N ILE A 195 -2.48 40.05 -17.82
CA ILE A 195 -3.47 40.67 -16.92
C ILE A 195 -2.78 41.84 -16.22
N GLU A 196 -3.35 43.04 -16.39
CA GLU A 196 -2.82 44.27 -15.79
C GLU A 196 -3.90 44.96 -14.95
N ASN A 197 -3.54 45.33 -13.70
CA ASN A 197 -4.44 46.04 -12.81
C ASN A 197 -4.24 47.53 -13.01
N THR A 198 -5.28 48.22 -13.47
CA THR A 198 -5.28 49.65 -13.72
C THR A 198 -6.23 50.39 -12.75
N LYS A 199 -6.15 51.73 -12.69
CA LYS A 199 -7.06 52.52 -11.86
C LYS A 199 -8.55 52.36 -12.27
N GLN A 200 -8.83 51.86 -13.46
CA GLN A 200 -10.19 51.65 -14.00
C GLN A 200 -10.66 50.19 -13.91
N GLY A 201 -9.86 49.30 -13.33
CA GLY A 201 -10.09 47.85 -13.23
C GLY A 201 -9.05 47.01 -13.97
N LEU A 202 -9.31 45.72 -14.13
CA LEU A 202 -8.43 44.81 -14.87
C LEU A 202 -8.55 45.08 -16.38
N THR A 203 -7.41 44.92 -17.06
CA THR A 203 -7.31 44.99 -18.53
C THR A 203 -6.48 43.79 -19.05
N LEU A 204 -6.80 43.39 -20.29
CA LEU A 204 -6.08 42.30 -20.97
C LEU A 204 -5.27 42.88 -22.12
N THR A 205 -3.96 42.60 -22.12
CA THR A 205 -3.07 42.99 -23.22
C THR A 205 -2.62 41.72 -23.94
N ARG A 206 -3.06 41.53 -25.21
CA ARG A 206 -2.70 40.37 -26.02
C ARG A 206 -1.16 40.23 -26.17
N LYS A 207 -0.67 39.03 -26.00
CA LYS A 207 0.73 38.64 -26.22
C LYS A 207 0.77 37.39 -27.11
N ASN A 208 1.73 37.30 -28.01
CA ASN A 208 1.91 36.12 -28.85
C ASN A 208 3.07 35.32 -28.30
N LEU A 209 2.81 34.58 -27.21
CA LEU A 209 3.87 33.88 -26.47
C LEU A 209 3.96 32.41 -26.84
N PHE A 210 2.90 31.83 -27.37
CA PHE A 210 2.90 30.43 -27.80
C PHE A 210 3.71 30.29 -29.09
N THR A 211 4.79 29.49 -29.04
CA THR A 211 5.76 29.40 -30.13
C THR A 211 5.58 28.14 -31.00
N HIS A 212 4.70 27.22 -30.59
CA HIS A 212 4.45 25.99 -31.33
C HIS A 212 3.29 26.19 -32.29
N SER A 213 3.60 26.20 -33.59
CA SER A 213 2.62 26.42 -34.66
C SER A 213 2.06 25.08 -35.13
N CYS A 214 0.98 24.60 -34.49
CA CYS A 214 0.28 23.40 -34.86
C CYS A 214 -1.18 23.47 -34.40
N LYS A 215 -2.02 22.64 -35.00
CA LYS A 215 -3.38 22.43 -34.56
C LYS A 215 -3.37 21.50 -33.35
N LEU A 216 -4.02 21.92 -32.25
CA LEU A 216 -4.10 21.12 -31.04
C LEU A 216 -5.30 20.19 -31.08
N TYR A 217 -5.10 18.94 -30.71
CA TYR A 217 -6.15 17.96 -30.56
C TYR A 217 -6.69 17.95 -29.12
N HIS A 218 -5.79 17.99 -28.13
CA HIS A 218 -6.10 18.15 -26.71
C HIS A 218 -5.10 19.08 -26.05
N ALA A 219 -5.52 19.78 -25.01
CA ALA A 219 -4.65 20.57 -24.15
C ALA A 219 -5.11 20.51 -22.69
N PHE A 220 -4.17 20.34 -21.78
CA PHE A 220 -4.36 20.28 -20.34
C PHE A 220 -3.36 21.24 -19.69
N ALA A 221 -3.85 22.30 -19.09
CA ALA A 221 -3.01 23.35 -18.53
C ALA A 221 -2.97 23.26 -17.00
N GLU A 222 -1.77 23.31 -16.45
CA GLU A 222 -1.47 23.56 -15.05
C GLU A 222 -0.96 25.00 -14.87
N LYS A 223 -0.60 25.40 -13.63
CA LYS A 223 -0.22 26.79 -13.33
C LYS A 223 0.94 27.33 -14.19
N ASP A 224 2.03 26.53 -14.33
CA ASP A 224 3.25 26.95 -15.02
C ASP A 224 3.64 26.07 -16.20
N MET A 225 2.81 25.08 -16.52
CA MET A 225 3.05 24.07 -17.56
C MET A 225 1.76 23.75 -18.30
N ALA A 226 1.88 23.32 -19.55
CA ALA A 226 0.77 22.70 -20.28
C ALA A 226 1.21 21.42 -20.97
N TYR A 227 0.31 20.48 -21.09
CA TYR A 227 0.47 19.25 -21.85
C TYR A 227 -0.50 19.31 -23.02
N PHE A 228 0.00 19.17 -24.24
CA PHE A 228 -0.87 19.16 -25.39
C PHE A 228 -0.54 18.05 -26.37
N ILE A 229 -1.55 17.61 -27.09
CA ILE A 229 -1.46 16.65 -28.18
C ILE A 229 -1.80 17.39 -29.46
N ASP A 230 -0.90 17.31 -30.44
CA ASP A 230 -1.08 17.94 -31.74
C ASP A 230 -1.88 17.05 -32.72
N GLU A 231 -2.13 17.56 -33.91
CA GLU A 231 -2.82 16.83 -35.01
C GLU A 231 -2.11 15.56 -35.48
N THR A 232 -0.82 15.40 -35.14
CA THR A 232 -0.03 14.18 -35.43
C THR A 232 -0.09 13.15 -34.31
N TYR A 233 -0.86 13.40 -33.25
CA TYR A 233 -0.95 12.63 -32.02
C TYR A 233 0.33 12.61 -31.18
N ALA A 234 1.21 13.56 -31.38
CA ALA A 234 2.41 13.73 -30.58
C ALA A 234 2.09 14.52 -29.28
N LEU A 235 2.54 14.00 -28.15
CA LEU A 235 2.43 14.63 -26.84
C LEU A 235 3.62 15.55 -26.63
N TYR A 236 3.33 16.77 -26.20
CA TYR A 236 4.30 17.79 -25.83
C TYR A 236 4.04 18.31 -24.43
N GLU A 237 5.13 18.68 -23.72
CA GLU A 237 5.13 19.49 -22.53
C GLU A 237 5.55 20.91 -22.91
N TYR A 238 4.77 21.91 -22.53
CA TYR A 238 5.07 23.33 -22.79
C TYR A 238 5.37 24.05 -21.49
N ASP A 239 6.59 24.55 -21.37
CA ASP A 239 7.06 25.37 -20.25
C ASP A 239 6.76 26.84 -20.52
N PHE A 240 5.91 27.46 -19.69
CA PHE A 240 5.52 28.87 -19.85
C PHE A 240 6.67 29.84 -19.59
N ASN A 241 7.59 29.50 -18.69
CA ASN A 241 8.73 30.36 -18.36
C ASN A 241 9.76 30.40 -19.50
N ASN A 242 10.06 29.24 -20.06
CA ASN A 242 11.04 29.09 -21.16
C ASN A 242 10.38 29.29 -22.53
N ARG A 243 9.04 29.27 -22.62
CA ARG A 243 8.26 29.35 -23.86
C ARG A 243 8.66 28.30 -24.88
N GLN A 244 8.90 27.08 -24.41
CA GLN A 244 9.39 25.99 -25.24
C GLN A 244 8.52 24.76 -25.11
N ALA A 245 8.22 24.13 -26.26
CA ALA A 245 7.57 22.83 -26.32
C ALA A 245 8.63 21.72 -26.39
N TYR A 246 8.49 20.72 -25.52
CA TYR A 246 9.34 19.54 -25.47
C TYR A 246 8.54 18.34 -25.92
N TYR A 247 8.99 17.65 -26.97
CA TYR A 247 8.40 16.40 -27.41
C TYR A 247 8.60 15.29 -26.36
N ILE A 248 7.53 14.58 -26.03
CA ILE A 248 7.52 13.50 -25.03
C ILE A 248 7.36 12.14 -25.69
N ALA A 249 6.26 11.90 -26.42
CA ALA A 249 5.94 10.60 -27.02
C ALA A 249 4.91 10.72 -28.17
N ASP A 250 4.87 9.73 -29.05
CA ASP A 250 3.77 9.52 -29.99
C ASP A 250 2.68 8.66 -29.32
N LEU A 251 1.48 9.18 -29.19
CA LEU A 251 0.34 8.52 -28.54
C LEU A 251 -0.66 7.90 -29.54
N ARG A 252 -0.37 7.93 -30.85
CA ARG A 252 -1.31 7.44 -31.88
C ARG A 252 -1.81 6.04 -31.59
N GLY A 253 -0.91 5.09 -31.34
CA GLY A 253 -1.28 3.70 -31.06
C GLY A 253 -2.08 3.54 -29.78
N GLN A 254 -1.88 4.43 -28.78
CA GLN A 254 -2.65 4.40 -27.52
C GLN A 254 -4.04 5.00 -27.72
N ILE A 255 -4.15 6.09 -28.45
CA ILE A 255 -5.44 6.72 -28.78
C ILE A 255 -6.31 5.80 -29.67
N GLU A 256 -5.70 5.08 -30.62
CA GLU A 256 -6.41 4.07 -31.42
C GLU A 256 -7.00 2.92 -30.58
N VAL A 257 -6.31 2.52 -29.51
CA VAL A 257 -6.74 1.42 -28.62
C VAL A 257 -7.70 1.89 -27.54
N HIS A 258 -7.40 3.03 -26.88
CA HIS A 258 -8.08 3.50 -25.67
C HIS A 258 -9.10 4.61 -25.93
N GLY A 259 -9.05 5.26 -27.08
CA GLY A 259 -9.93 6.38 -27.43
C GLY A 259 -9.40 7.74 -27.01
N GLU A 260 -10.33 8.68 -26.79
CA GLU A 260 -10.03 10.08 -26.51
C GLU A 260 -9.37 10.28 -25.13
N VAL A 261 -8.32 11.09 -25.09
CA VAL A 261 -7.64 11.46 -23.86
C VAL A 261 -8.50 12.43 -23.06
N SER A 262 -8.66 12.17 -21.77
CA SER A 262 -9.48 12.98 -20.85
C SER A 262 -8.65 13.90 -19.95
N SER A 263 -7.45 13.45 -19.56
CA SER A 263 -6.57 14.22 -18.66
C SER A 263 -5.13 13.76 -18.78
N ILE A 264 -4.19 14.68 -18.56
CA ILE A 264 -2.76 14.43 -18.50
C ILE A 264 -2.17 15.21 -17.34
N ILE A 265 -1.37 14.54 -16.51
CA ILE A 265 -0.55 15.18 -15.49
C ILE A 265 0.85 14.58 -15.48
N LYS A 266 1.80 15.33 -14.92
CA LYS A 266 3.17 14.87 -14.69
C LYS A 266 3.44 14.84 -13.19
N GLN A 267 3.86 13.70 -12.67
CA GLN A 267 4.36 13.55 -11.31
C GLN A 267 5.84 13.12 -11.35
N LYS A 268 6.72 13.93 -10.76
CA LYS A 268 8.18 13.78 -10.92
C LYS A 268 8.58 13.74 -12.41
N ASN A 269 9.02 12.59 -12.91
CA ASN A 269 9.45 12.41 -14.31
C ASN A 269 8.46 11.58 -15.14
N ASP A 270 7.38 11.08 -14.53
CA ASP A 270 6.40 10.21 -15.16
C ASP A 270 5.16 10.98 -15.61
N TYR A 271 4.57 10.59 -16.77
CA TYR A 271 3.32 11.17 -17.25
C TYR A 271 2.19 10.17 -17.09
N TYR A 272 1.09 10.63 -16.51
CA TYR A 272 -0.14 9.89 -16.32
C TYR A 272 -1.17 10.37 -17.32
N ILE A 273 -1.70 9.47 -18.14
CA ILE A 273 -2.59 9.79 -19.24
C ILE A 273 -3.88 8.98 -19.09
N GLY A 274 -4.96 9.68 -18.79
CA GLY A 274 -6.31 9.14 -18.67
C GLY A 274 -7.06 9.16 -19.99
N PHE A 275 -7.88 8.12 -20.23
CA PHE A 275 -8.75 8.02 -21.40
C PHE A 275 -10.22 8.02 -20.99
N LYS A 276 -11.09 8.68 -21.78
CA LYS A 276 -12.52 8.81 -21.45
C LYS A 276 -13.25 7.48 -21.31
N ASN A 277 -12.88 6.48 -22.09
CA ASN A 277 -13.61 5.23 -22.17
C ASN A 277 -12.83 4.01 -21.66
N SER A 278 -11.54 4.13 -21.36
CA SER A 278 -10.68 2.96 -21.17
C SER A 278 -9.38 3.25 -20.42
N GLY A 279 -9.47 3.34 -19.11
CA GLY A 279 -8.32 3.22 -18.23
C GLY A 279 -7.28 4.34 -18.24
N LEU A 280 -6.14 4.04 -17.64
CA LEU A 280 -4.98 4.89 -17.46
C LEU A 280 -3.72 4.21 -18.00
N ILE A 281 -2.86 4.96 -18.68
CA ILE A 281 -1.47 4.54 -18.94
C ILE A 281 -0.50 5.47 -18.22
N VAL A 282 0.67 4.95 -17.89
CA VAL A 282 1.77 5.73 -17.31
C VAL A 282 2.98 5.64 -18.24
N LEU A 283 3.52 6.79 -18.63
CA LEU A 283 4.80 6.88 -19.32
C LEU A 283 5.90 6.99 -18.27
N LYS A 284 6.52 5.86 -17.93
CA LYS A 284 7.62 5.79 -16.96
C LYS A 284 8.92 6.28 -17.56
N TYR A 285 9.60 7.18 -16.88
CA TYR A 285 10.91 7.69 -17.29
C TYR A 285 12.00 6.64 -17.06
N MET A 286 12.81 6.39 -18.10
CA MET A 286 13.89 5.40 -18.10
C MET A 286 15.24 6.10 -18.27
N SER A 287 16.02 6.19 -17.20
CA SER A 287 17.31 6.89 -17.22
C SER A 287 18.40 6.19 -18.05
N SER A 288 18.28 4.87 -18.27
CA SER A 288 19.32 4.01 -18.84
C SER A 288 19.07 3.56 -20.30
N GLN A 289 17.96 3.95 -20.94
CA GLN A 289 17.56 3.40 -22.25
C GLN A 289 17.57 4.42 -23.38
N LYS A 290 17.69 3.94 -24.64
CA LYS A 290 17.54 4.75 -25.86
C LYS A 290 16.15 5.38 -26.00
N MET A 291 15.11 4.72 -25.46
CA MET A 291 13.75 5.27 -25.36
C MET A 291 13.63 5.93 -23.99
N LYS A 292 13.31 7.21 -23.97
CA LYS A 292 13.21 8.04 -22.77
C LYS A 292 12.05 7.61 -21.87
N TYR A 293 10.99 7.01 -22.43
CA TYR A 293 9.78 6.59 -21.71
C TYR A 293 9.36 5.17 -22.09
N GLN A 294 8.90 4.41 -21.10
CA GLN A 294 8.26 3.11 -21.27
C GLN A 294 6.78 3.23 -20.90
N ILE A 295 5.90 2.59 -21.68
CA ILE A 295 4.46 2.57 -21.38
C ILE A 295 4.17 1.46 -20.38
N GLN A 296 3.62 1.84 -19.23
CA GLN A 296 3.07 0.94 -18.23
C GLN A 296 1.55 1.02 -18.28
N LYS A 297 0.89 -0.11 -18.41
CA LYS A 297 -0.57 -0.24 -18.32
C LYS A 297 -0.97 -0.42 -16.86
N THR A 298 -2.12 0.11 -16.49
CA THR A 298 -2.72 -0.09 -15.17
C THR A 298 -3.91 -1.07 -15.26
N GLU A 299 -4.36 -1.56 -14.12
CA GLU A 299 -5.53 -2.44 -14.00
C GLU A 299 -6.86 -1.67 -13.98
N ILE A 300 -6.84 -0.36 -14.19
CA ILE A 300 -8.04 0.46 -14.26
C ILE A 300 -8.66 0.30 -15.64
N HIS A 301 -9.90 -0.21 -15.72
CA HIS A 301 -10.61 -0.46 -16.96
C HIS A 301 -11.73 0.55 -17.25
N SER A 302 -12.11 1.34 -16.24
CA SER A 302 -13.12 2.39 -16.37
C SER A 302 -12.55 3.66 -17.03
N GLY A 303 -13.40 4.47 -17.64
CA GLY A 303 -13.01 5.80 -18.11
C GLY A 303 -12.45 6.66 -16.98
N ILE A 304 -11.50 7.52 -17.31
CA ILE A 304 -10.89 8.47 -16.38
C ILE A 304 -11.50 9.84 -16.62
N PHE A 305 -12.04 10.48 -15.57
CA PHE A 305 -12.59 11.83 -15.66
C PHE A 305 -11.61 12.90 -15.20
N CYS A 306 -10.85 12.62 -14.14
CA CYS A 306 -9.89 13.59 -13.61
C CYS A 306 -8.66 12.91 -13.01
N LEU A 307 -7.55 13.63 -13.02
CA LEU A 307 -6.29 13.27 -12.37
C LEU A 307 -5.86 14.42 -11.45
N MET A 308 -5.27 14.12 -10.32
CA MET A 308 -4.74 15.11 -9.38
C MET A 308 -3.43 14.60 -8.77
N LYS A 309 -2.44 15.48 -8.66
CA LYS A 309 -1.21 15.22 -7.88
C LYS A 309 -1.47 15.52 -6.41
N ASP A 310 -1.01 14.65 -5.52
CA ASP A 310 -0.97 14.95 -4.09
C ASP A 310 0.05 16.07 -3.83
N LYS A 311 -0.31 17.03 -2.95
CA LYS A 311 0.56 18.17 -2.61
C LYS A 311 1.74 17.76 -1.71
N PHE A 312 1.60 16.69 -0.95
CA PHE A 312 2.50 16.33 0.15
C PHE A 312 3.21 14.99 -0.03
N GLN A 313 2.56 14.03 -0.69
CA GLN A 313 3.08 12.67 -0.89
C GLN A 313 3.24 12.35 -2.39
N ASP A 314 4.03 11.33 -2.72
CA ASP A 314 4.22 10.89 -4.11
C ASP A 314 3.03 10.02 -4.57
N ILE A 315 1.85 10.64 -4.61
CA ILE A 315 0.57 10.01 -4.96
C ILE A 315 -0.04 10.70 -6.17
N VAL A 316 -0.62 9.90 -7.05
CA VAL A 316 -1.55 10.38 -8.10
C VAL A 316 -2.95 9.87 -7.78
N TRP A 317 -3.88 10.79 -7.63
CA TRP A 317 -5.30 10.52 -7.43
C TRP A 317 -6.02 10.48 -8.76
N ILE A 318 -6.86 9.48 -8.95
CA ILE A 318 -7.50 9.15 -10.23
C ILE A 318 -9.01 9.03 -10.01
N GLY A 319 -9.77 9.94 -10.58
CA GLY A 319 -11.23 9.91 -10.57
C GLY A 319 -11.78 9.20 -11.81
N THR A 320 -12.67 8.23 -11.61
CA THR A 320 -13.15 7.33 -12.66
C THR A 320 -14.63 7.45 -12.93
N ASP A 321 -15.06 6.92 -14.08
CA ASP A 321 -16.46 6.74 -14.45
C ASP A 321 -17.02 5.44 -13.87
N GLY A 322 -17.49 5.51 -12.60
CA GLY A 322 -18.22 4.43 -11.95
C GLY A 322 -17.39 3.44 -11.13
N GLN A 323 -16.06 3.59 -11.05
CA GLN A 323 -15.23 2.77 -10.16
C GLN A 323 -14.70 3.53 -8.93
N GLY A 324 -15.12 4.78 -8.71
CA GLY A 324 -14.70 5.61 -7.59
C GLY A 324 -13.35 6.27 -7.82
N VAL A 325 -12.60 6.44 -6.72
CA VAL A 325 -11.28 7.06 -6.71
C VAL A 325 -10.20 6.00 -6.58
N TYR A 326 -9.15 6.09 -7.39
CA TYR A 326 -7.94 5.31 -7.18
C TYR A 326 -6.80 6.20 -6.69
N MET A 327 -6.02 5.66 -5.78
CA MET A 327 -4.77 6.20 -5.30
C MET A 327 -3.63 5.37 -5.91
N TYR A 328 -2.83 5.99 -6.78
CA TYR A 328 -1.64 5.38 -7.38
C TYR A 328 -0.39 5.93 -6.68
N TYR A 329 0.48 5.07 -6.21
CA TYR A 329 1.75 5.45 -5.60
C TYR A 329 2.83 4.40 -5.84
N ASN A 330 4.11 4.82 -5.82
CA ASN A 330 5.23 3.90 -5.86
C ASN A 330 5.49 3.35 -4.46
N ASP A 331 5.65 2.04 -4.37
CA ASP A 331 5.90 1.37 -3.09
C ASP A 331 7.32 0.82 -3.02
N THR A 332 7.88 0.69 -1.82
CA THR A 332 9.17 0.04 -1.57
C THR A 332 9.09 -1.48 -1.68
N PHE A 333 7.88 -2.02 -1.71
CA PHE A 333 7.62 -3.44 -1.87
C PHE A 333 6.28 -3.64 -2.60
N SER A 334 6.10 -4.83 -3.15
CA SER A 334 4.82 -5.25 -3.73
C SER A 334 4.27 -6.42 -2.95
N ILE A 335 2.97 -6.36 -2.63
CA ILE A 335 2.21 -7.47 -2.03
C ILE A 335 1.31 -8.05 -3.13
N THR A 336 1.50 -9.33 -3.44
CA THR A 336 0.63 -10.06 -4.37
C THR A 336 -0.24 -11.02 -3.60
N ASN A 337 -1.57 -10.86 -3.71
CA ASN A 337 -2.55 -11.79 -3.16
C ASN A 337 -2.80 -12.94 -4.13
N THR A 338 -2.78 -14.18 -3.63
CA THR A 338 -3.15 -15.37 -4.40
C THR A 338 -4.25 -16.14 -3.66
N LEU A 339 -5.49 -15.93 -4.09
CA LEU A 339 -6.64 -16.66 -3.56
C LEU A 339 -6.71 -18.07 -4.14
N LEU A 340 -7.00 -19.07 -3.30
CA LEU A 340 -7.09 -20.47 -3.69
C LEU A 340 -8.52 -21.00 -3.85
N ASP A 341 -9.52 -20.28 -3.37
CA ASP A 341 -10.94 -20.61 -3.53
C ASP A 341 -11.54 -20.22 -4.89
N THR A 342 -10.67 -19.92 -5.85
CA THR A 342 -11.00 -19.57 -7.22
C THR A 342 -11.38 -20.78 -8.06
N PRO A 343 -12.07 -20.62 -9.22
CA PRO A 343 -12.35 -21.71 -10.15
C PRO A 343 -11.09 -22.44 -10.66
N VAL A 344 -9.93 -21.79 -10.62
CA VAL A 344 -8.65 -22.37 -11.05
C VAL A 344 -8.12 -23.40 -10.07
N TYR A 345 -8.11 -23.08 -8.76
CA TYR A 345 -7.49 -23.93 -7.74
C TYR A 345 -8.49 -24.74 -6.94
N GLN A 346 -9.72 -24.21 -6.71
CA GLN A 346 -10.82 -24.86 -6.00
C GLN A 346 -10.42 -25.40 -4.60
N ILE A 347 -9.69 -24.60 -3.83
CA ILE A 347 -9.23 -24.93 -2.49
C ILE A 347 -9.74 -23.87 -1.52
N SER A 348 -10.62 -24.26 -0.61
CA SER A 348 -11.17 -23.41 0.46
C SER A 348 -10.53 -23.68 1.84
N ASN A 349 -9.62 -24.66 1.92
CA ASN A 349 -8.94 -24.99 3.16
C ASN A 349 -7.74 -24.08 3.43
N PRO A 350 -7.48 -23.76 4.71
CA PRO A 350 -6.34 -22.93 5.09
C PRO A 350 -4.99 -23.48 4.62
N VAL A 351 -4.12 -22.57 4.18
CA VAL A 351 -2.72 -22.87 3.90
C VAL A 351 -1.97 -23.00 5.21
N ARG A 352 -1.24 -24.11 5.37
CA ARG A 352 -0.48 -24.44 6.60
C ARG A 352 1.01 -24.60 6.38
N ALA A 353 1.45 -24.67 5.13
CA ALA A 353 2.86 -24.78 4.78
C ALA A 353 3.15 -24.18 3.42
N LEU A 354 4.30 -23.53 3.29
CA LEU A 354 4.79 -22.95 2.05
C LEU A 354 6.27 -23.30 1.85
N TYR A 355 6.65 -23.59 0.61
CA TYR A 355 8.04 -23.81 0.24
C TYR A 355 8.23 -23.50 -1.26
N TYR A 356 9.22 -22.71 -1.59
CA TYR A 356 9.60 -22.41 -2.96
C TYR A 356 10.91 -23.10 -3.28
N ASP A 357 10.91 -23.94 -4.33
CA ASP A 357 12.07 -24.77 -4.64
C ASP A 357 12.95 -24.21 -5.77
N GLN A 358 14.11 -24.81 -5.98
CA GLN A 358 15.07 -24.40 -6.99
C GLN A 358 14.56 -24.59 -8.44
N GLU A 359 13.51 -25.38 -8.66
CA GLU A 359 12.84 -25.55 -9.96
C GLU A 359 11.75 -24.48 -10.18
N GLN A 360 11.71 -23.44 -9.34
CA GLN A 360 10.67 -22.39 -9.33
C GLN A 360 9.25 -22.95 -9.13
N THR A 361 9.13 -24.01 -8.35
CA THR A 361 7.83 -24.57 -7.97
C THR A 361 7.47 -24.11 -6.57
N LEU A 362 6.32 -23.48 -6.43
CA LEU A 362 5.74 -23.15 -5.12
C LEU A 362 4.89 -24.33 -4.63
N TRP A 363 5.29 -24.90 -3.51
CA TRP A 363 4.61 -25.98 -2.80
C TRP A 363 3.73 -25.38 -1.73
N ILE A 364 2.46 -25.71 -1.74
CA ILE A 364 1.45 -25.18 -0.81
C ILE A 364 0.77 -26.35 -0.13
N GLY A 365 1.02 -26.50 1.17
CA GLY A 365 0.39 -27.48 2.04
C GLY A 365 -0.88 -26.91 2.67
N THR A 366 -1.98 -27.67 2.62
CA THR A 366 -3.28 -27.24 3.12
C THR A 366 -3.78 -28.12 4.25
N LYS A 367 -4.72 -27.63 5.05
CA LYS A 367 -5.41 -28.42 6.08
C LYS A 367 -6.62 -29.15 5.47
N GLY A 368 -6.39 -30.32 4.87
CA GLY A 368 -7.45 -31.19 4.36
C GLY A 368 -7.61 -31.24 2.84
N SER A 369 -6.83 -30.44 2.07
CA SER A 369 -6.89 -30.46 0.59
C SER A 369 -5.62 -31.02 -0.07
N GLY A 370 -4.67 -31.54 0.71
CA GLY A 370 -3.38 -32.04 0.21
C GLY A 370 -2.40 -30.94 -0.11
N ILE A 371 -1.61 -31.15 -1.16
CA ILE A 371 -0.58 -30.22 -1.63
C ILE A 371 -0.99 -29.68 -2.99
N LEU A 372 -0.98 -28.35 -3.14
CA LEU A 372 -0.99 -27.68 -4.44
C LEU A 372 0.46 -27.35 -4.83
N ARG A 373 0.87 -27.66 -6.07
CA ARG A 373 2.12 -27.20 -6.65
C ARG A 373 1.83 -26.24 -7.78
N ILE A 374 2.42 -25.04 -7.74
CA ILE A 374 2.39 -24.08 -8.83
C ILE A 374 3.79 -24.05 -9.45
N LYS A 375 3.89 -24.52 -10.69
CA LYS A 375 5.17 -24.63 -11.40
C LYS A 375 5.49 -23.35 -12.13
N LYS A 376 6.76 -22.96 -12.16
CA LYS A 376 7.25 -21.69 -12.73
C LYS A 376 6.53 -20.50 -12.10
N TYR A 377 6.34 -20.53 -10.79
CA TYR A 377 5.69 -19.45 -10.07
C TYR A 377 6.54 -18.19 -10.16
N THR A 378 5.89 -17.08 -10.53
CA THR A 378 6.45 -15.73 -10.47
C THR A 378 5.50 -14.86 -9.65
N PRO A 379 5.98 -14.10 -8.66
CA PRO A 379 5.13 -13.30 -7.78
C PRO A 379 4.27 -12.27 -8.52
N ASP A 380 4.75 -11.76 -9.65
CA ASP A 380 4.09 -10.76 -10.49
C ASP A 380 3.03 -11.34 -11.45
N ASN A 381 2.77 -12.66 -11.40
CA ASN A 381 1.87 -13.38 -12.31
C ASN A 381 2.16 -13.14 -13.82
N SER A 382 3.38 -12.74 -14.16
CA SER A 382 3.75 -12.34 -15.51
C SER A 382 3.79 -13.49 -16.52
N MET A 383 3.80 -14.75 -16.03
CA MET A 383 3.90 -15.95 -16.88
C MET A 383 2.73 -16.90 -16.64
N PRO A 384 2.24 -17.60 -17.68
CA PRO A 384 1.23 -18.65 -17.50
C PRO A 384 1.78 -19.79 -16.65
N MET A 385 1.22 -19.97 -15.47
CA MET A 385 1.61 -20.98 -14.51
C MET A 385 0.78 -22.25 -14.69
N SER A 386 1.41 -23.41 -14.56
CA SER A 386 0.70 -24.69 -14.49
C SER A 386 0.66 -25.18 -13.05
N SER A 387 -0.47 -25.73 -12.64
CA SER A 387 -0.65 -26.26 -11.30
C SER A 387 -1.08 -27.73 -11.31
N ASP A 388 -0.69 -28.47 -10.29
CA ASP A 388 -1.19 -29.82 -10.01
C ASP A 388 -1.44 -30.00 -8.51
N ARG A 389 -2.35 -30.94 -8.20
CA ARG A 389 -2.74 -31.25 -6.82
C ARG A 389 -2.33 -32.67 -6.45
N ILE A 390 -1.69 -32.81 -5.30
CA ILE A 390 -1.24 -34.06 -4.74
C ILE A 390 -2.09 -34.41 -3.51
N THR A 391 -2.69 -35.57 -3.54
CA THR A 391 -3.58 -36.08 -2.46
C THR A 391 -3.27 -37.58 -2.21
N PRO A 392 -3.73 -38.18 -1.10
CA PRO A 392 -3.63 -39.62 -0.89
C PRO A 392 -4.34 -40.47 -1.95
N TYR A 393 -5.29 -39.90 -2.70
CA TYR A 393 -6.00 -40.61 -3.76
C TYR A 393 -5.20 -40.77 -5.07
N ASN A 394 -4.28 -39.85 -5.33
CA ASN A 394 -3.48 -39.81 -6.57
C ASN A 394 -1.98 -39.99 -6.37
N SER A 395 -1.54 -40.19 -5.12
CA SER A 395 -0.12 -40.25 -4.75
C SER A 395 0.09 -41.09 -3.47
N ALA A 396 1.35 -41.22 -3.06
CA ALA A 396 1.74 -41.82 -1.76
C ALA A 396 1.70 -40.82 -0.59
N LEU A 397 0.95 -39.72 -0.68
CA LEU A 397 0.82 -38.76 0.40
C LEU A 397 0.10 -39.43 1.60
N ALA A 398 0.63 -39.30 2.80
CA ALA A 398 0.10 -39.96 3.99
C ALA A 398 -1.21 -39.39 4.50
N ASP A 399 -1.45 -38.07 4.29
CA ASP A 399 -2.63 -37.38 4.70
C ASP A 399 -2.89 -36.11 3.85
N ASN A 400 -4.16 -35.67 3.78
CA ASN A 400 -4.53 -34.41 3.13
C ASN A 400 -4.16 -33.15 3.95
N SER A 401 -3.93 -33.29 5.26
CA SER A 401 -3.50 -32.20 6.12
C SER A 401 -1.96 -32.14 6.15
N VAL A 402 -1.40 -31.13 5.51
CA VAL A 402 0.04 -30.91 5.36
C VAL A 402 0.45 -29.67 6.15
N TYR A 403 1.36 -29.85 7.13
CA TYR A 403 1.70 -28.80 8.09
C TYR A 403 3.09 -28.21 7.92
N CYS A 404 4.03 -28.91 7.27
CA CYS A 404 5.36 -28.36 7.02
C CYS A 404 6.04 -28.95 5.79
N PHE A 405 6.90 -28.13 5.19
CA PHE A 405 7.93 -28.55 4.25
C PHE A 405 9.30 -28.24 4.84
N ALA A 406 10.28 -29.08 4.61
CA ALA A 406 11.66 -28.84 5.01
C ALA A 406 12.63 -29.35 3.94
N PRO A 407 13.62 -28.54 3.51
CA PRO A 407 14.67 -29.03 2.62
C PRO A 407 15.46 -30.13 3.32
N GLY A 408 15.69 -31.24 2.63
CA GLY A 408 16.47 -32.35 3.10
C GLY A 408 17.83 -32.40 2.41
N CYS A 409 18.76 -33.21 2.99
CA CYS A 409 20.03 -33.49 2.34
C CYS A 409 19.80 -34.32 1.05
N LYS A 410 20.65 -34.13 0.05
CA LYS A 410 20.69 -34.95 -1.18
C LYS A 410 19.35 -35.01 -1.95
N ASP A 411 18.92 -33.95 -2.53
CA ASP A 411 17.76 -33.93 -3.46
C ASP A 411 16.38 -34.22 -2.85
N LYS A 412 16.18 -34.02 -1.56
CA LYS A 412 14.89 -34.36 -0.92
C LYS A 412 14.17 -33.13 -0.37
N LEU A 413 12.84 -33.18 -0.44
CA LEU A 413 11.95 -32.29 0.29
C LEU A 413 11.14 -33.14 1.28
N TRP A 414 11.31 -32.88 2.57
CA TRP A 414 10.53 -33.52 3.64
C TRP A 414 9.15 -32.84 3.73
N ILE A 415 8.13 -33.63 4.00
CA ILE A 415 6.75 -33.22 4.08
C ILE A 415 6.14 -33.80 5.36
N GLY A 416 5.77 -32.92 6.28
CA GLY A 416 5.07 -33.29 7.51
C GLY A 416 3.57 -33.22 7.34
N THR A 417 2.89 -34.31 7.71
CA THR A 417 1.43 -34.44 7.59
C THR A 417 0.81 -34.82 8.93
N GLU A 418 -0.52 -34.80 9.01
CA GLU A 418 -1.27 -35.27 10.17
C GLU A 418 -1.00 -36.75 10.47
N ASN A 419 -0.81 -37.58 9.45
CA ASN A 419 -0.63 -39.03 9.62
C ASN A 419 0.78 -39.52 9.29
N GLY A 420 1.81 -38.69 9.43
CA GLY A 420 3.19 -39.11 9.29
C GLY A 420 4.06 -38.23 8.39
N ILE A 421 5.13 -38.81 7.87
CA ILE A 421 6.13 -38.08 7.08
C ILE A 421 6.20 -38.66 5.68
N ASN A 422 6.22 -37.75 4.69
CA ASN A 422 6.57 -38.07 3.32
C ASN A 422 7.89 -37.40 2.94
N TYR A 423 8.49 -37.86 1.86
CA TYR A 423 9.54 -37.14 1.17
C TYR A 423 9.31 -37.15 -0.34
N TYR A 424 9.63 -36.03 -0.98
CA TYR A 424 9.73 -35.96 -2.43
C TYR A 424 11.20 -36.01 -2.83
N SER A 425 11.54 -36.84 -3.81
CA SER A 425 12.87 -36.87 -4.40
C SER A 425 12.86 -36.15 -5.73
N TYR A 426 13.64 -35.08 -5.85
CA TYR A 426 13.80 -34.34 -7.09
C TYR A 426 14.45 -35.15 -8.20
N LEU A 427 15.35 -36.08 -7.84
CA LEU A 427 16.03 -36.99 -8.80
C LEU A 427 15.04 -37.97 -9.46
N SER A 428 14.21 -38.66 -8.66
CA SER A 428 13.24 -39.63 -9.17
C SER A 428 11.88 -39.03 -9.50
N ARG A 429 11.62 -37.76 -9.07
CA ARG A 429 10.35 -37.06 -9.17
C ARG A 429 9.18 -37.83 -8.54
N GLN A 430 9.47 -38.60 -7.50
CA GLN A 430 8.49 -39.41 -6.80
C GLN A 430 8.28 -38.95 -5.37
N LEU A 431 7.01 -38.95 -4.95
CA LEU A 431 6.60 -38.78 -3.56
C LEU A 431 6.51 -40.18 -2.92
N LYS A 432 7.13 -40.34 -1.74
CA LYS A 432 7.11 -41.59 -0.97
C LYS A 432 6.76 -41.32 0.48
N GLU A 433 6.02 -42.22 1.11
CA GLU A 433 5.81 -42.22 2.55
C GLU A 433 7.05 -42.82 3.25
N LEU A 434 7.44 -42.21 4.36
CA LEU A 434 8.45 -42.73 5.26
C LEU A 434 7.79 -43.12 6.60
N PRO A 435 7.43 -44.38 6.80
CA PRO A 435 6.83 -44.80 8.05
C PRO A 435 7.87 -44.74 9.17
N ILE A 436 7.60 -43.93 10.20
CA ILE A 436 8.45 -43.82 11.38
C ILE A 436 7.69 -44.36 12.59
N ILE A 437 8.27 -45.34 13.24
CA ILE A 437 7.77 -45.89 14.49
C ILE A 437 8.73 -45.47 15.61
N ALA A 438 8.22 -44.67 16.55
CA ALA A 438 8.96 -44.23 17.72
C ALA A 438 8.26 -44.75 18.98
N ASN A 439 9.03 -45.47 19.84
CA ASN A 439 8.54 -46.10 21.06
C ASN A 439 7.32 -47.04 20.83
N GLY A 440 7.25 -47.70 19.66
CA GLY A 440 6.19 -48.65 19.30
C GLY A 440 4.94 -48.03 18.63
N GLU A 441 4.90 -46.73 18.45
CA GLU A 441 3.79 -46.03 17.82
C GLU A 441 4.21 -45.25 16.57
N LYS A 442 3.31 -45.19 15.57
CA LYS A 442 3.54 -44.36 14.37
C LYS A 442 3.57 -42.90 14.76
N VAL A 443 4.55 -42.15 14.22
CA VAL A 443 4.65 -40.69 14.40
C VAL A 443 3.57 -39.97 13.59
N LYS A 444 2.82 -39.08 14.23
CA LYS A 444 1.70 -38.32 13.67
C LYS A 444 1.83 -36.83 14.02
N TYR A 445 0.92 -36.00 13.46
CA TYR A 445 0.79 -34.57 13.75
C TYR A 445 2.11 -33.80 13.61
N VAL A 446 2.78 -34.00 12.48
CA VAL A 446 4.12 -33.45 12.20
C VAL A 446 4.04 -31.99 11.76
N HIS A 447 4.43 -31.08 12.64
CA HIS A 447 4.33 -29.64 12.43
C HIS A 447 5.64 -28.95 12.01
N SER A 448 6.79 -29.52 12.36
CA SER A 448 8.07 -29.00 11.90
C SER A 448 9.12 -30.12 11.77
N ILE A 449 10.01 -29.97 10.82
CA ILE A 449 11.08 -30.91 10.52
C ILE A 449 12.39 -30.15 10.36
N LYS A 450 13.48 -30.65 10.98
CA LYS A 450 14.85 -30.18 10.78
C LYS A 450 15.81 -31.33 10.56
N GLN A 451 16.65 -31.18 9.53
CA GLN A 451 17.68 -32.16 9.21
C GLN A 451 19.08 -31.51 9.31
N PRO A 452 19.72 -31.51 10.50
CA PRO A 452 21.02 -30.87 10.70
C PRO A 452 22.17 -31.56 9.97
N ASN A 453 22.02 -32.84 9.67
CA ASN A 453 23.01 -33.63 8.94
C ASN A 453 22.38 -34.82 8.19
N ASP A 454 23.19 -35.54 7.38
CA ASP A 454 22.71 -36.62 6.51
C ASP A 454 22.04 -37.79 7.23
N THR A 455 22.31 -37.98 8.50
CA THR A 455 21.89 -39.17 9.28
C THR A 455 20.81 -38.89 10.30
N THR A 456 20.52 -37.63 10.61
CA THR A 456 19.62 -37.28 11.71
C THR A 456 18.49 -36.35 11.28
N LEU A 457 17.26 -36.72 11.61
CA LEU A 457 16.06 -35.89 11.42
C LEU A 457 15.42 -35.62 12.78
N TRP A 458 15.07 -34.36 13.03
CA TRP A 458 14.30 -33.95 14.21
C TRP A 458 12.90 -33.49 13.78
N VAL A 459 11.91 -34.01 14.48
CA VAL A 459 10.49 -33.84 14.14
C VAL A 459 9.77 -33.29 15.34
N SER A 460 9.14 -32.15 15.16
CA SER A 460 8.22 -31.55 16.14
C SER A 460 6.81 -32.01 15.88
N THR A 461 6.13 -32.50 16.93
CA THR A 461 4.76 -32.99 16.81
C THR A 461 3.82 -32.24 17.76
N VAL A 462 2.55 -32.25 17.44
CA VAL A 462 1.50 -31.73 18.33
C VAL A 462 0.89 -32.92 19.10
N GLY A 463 1.18 -32.97 20.39
CA GLY A 463 0.69 -33.98 21.33
C GLY A 463 1.62 -35.17 21.57
N GLU A 464 2.63 -35.38 20.70
CA GLU A 464 3.53 -36.56 20.81
C GLU A 464 4.99 -36.22 21.18
N GLY A 465 5.30 -34.92 21.42
CA GLY A 465 6.64 -34.48 21.78
C GLY A 465 7.57 -34.28 20.58
N ILE A 466 8.86 -34.48 20.81
CA ILE A 466 9.90 -34.32 19.81
C ILE A 466 10.45 -35.73 19.46
N VAL A 467 10.56 -36.02 18.17
CA VAL A 467 11.07 -37.31 17.69
C VAL A 467 12.43 -37.12 17.01
N LYS A 468 13.42 -37.88 17.47
CA LYS A 468 14.74 -38.02 16.83
C LYS A 468 14.71 -39.26 15.94
N VAL A 469 14.99 -39.10 14.66
CA VAL A 469 15.09 -40.20 13.69
C VAL A 469 16.52 -40.30 13.20
N ILE A 470 17.09 -41.52 13.26
CA ILE A 470 18.42 -41.80 12.74
C ILE A 470 18.29 -42.67 11.49
N PHE A 471 18.93 -42.26 10.41
CA PHE A 471 18.96 -42.95 9.13
C PHE A 471 20.17 -43.88 9.01
N ASP A 472 20.03 -44.90 8.19
CA ASP A 472 21.17 -45.72 7.76
C ASP A 472 21.93 -44.96 6.64
N ALA A 473 23.17 -44.56 6.97
CA ALA A 473 24.04 -43.83 6.06
C ALA A 473 24.47 -44.63 4.81
N SER A 474 24.35 -45.97 4.84
CA SER A 474 24.73 -46.85 3.75
C SER A 474 23.72 -46.93 2.61
N THR A 475 22.49 -46.43 2.81
CA THR A 475 21.40 -46.52 1.84
C THR A 475 21.20 -45.24 1.08
N ALA A 476 20.96 -45.31 -0.24
CA ALA A 476 20.63 -44.14 -1.08
C ALA A 476 19.20 -43.60 -0.80
N THR A 477 18.29 -44.49 -0.39
CA THR A 477 16.93 -44.12 0.05
C THR A 477 16.92 -43.97 1.56
N PRO A 478 16.18 -43.00 2.13
CA PRO A 478 16.07 -42.86 3.58
C PRO A 478 15.51 -44.13 4.22
N THR A 479 16.37 -44.82 4.97
CA THR A 479 15.98 -46.01 5.72
C THR A 479 16.16 -45.74 7.20
N VAL A 480 15.07 -45.83 7.97
CA VAL A 480 15.08 -45.53 9.39
C VAL A 480 15.83 -46.65 10.12
N LYS A 481 16.95 -46.31 10.77
CA LYS A 481 17.72 -47.20 11.64
C LYS A 481 17.14 -47.26 13.05
N SER A 482 16.78 -46.10 13.58
CA SER A 482 16.13 -46.00 14.89
C SER A 482 15.33 -44.70 14.96
N ALA A 483 14.28 -44.69 15.77
CA ALA A 483 13.54 -43.47 16.14
C ALA A 483 13.25 -43.51 17.64
N SER A 484 13.45 -42.36 18.29
CA SER A 484 13.17 -42.18 19.72
C SER A 484 12.34 -40.94 19.95
N ARG A 485 11.42 -41.01 20.89
CA ARG A 485 10.50 -39.91 21.24
C ARG A 485 10.90 -39.33 22.59
N THR A 486 11.04 -38.00 22.65
CA THR A 486 11.22 -37.25 23.87
C THR A 486 9.90 -36.59 24.24
N VAL A 487 9.34 -36.97 25.39
CA VAL A 487 8.11 -36.45 25.94
C VAL A 487 8.45 -35.60 27.16
N ILE A 488 7.84 -34.45 27.27
CA ILE A 488 8.00 -33.54 28.41
C ILE A 488 6.83 -33.76 29.38
N ASP A 489 7.16 -34.27 30.55
CA ASP A 489 6.21 -34.44 31.63
C ASP A 489 6.40 -33.35 32.68
N ASN A 490 5.59 -32.29 32.59
CA ASN A 490 5.57 -31.19 33.54
C ASN A 490 4.17 -30.92 34.14
N GLY A 491 3.26 -31.90 34.00
CA GLY A 491 1.89 -31.83 34.53
C GLY A 491 0.96 -30.89 33.77
N ARG A 492 1.35 -30.35 32.60
CA ARG A 492 0.54 -29.46 31.77
C ARG A 492 -0.02 -30.22 30.56
N MET A 493 -1.29 -30.00 30.20
CA MET A 493 -1.94 -30.69 29.08
C MET A 493 -1.26 -30.47 27.73
N ALA A 494 -0.66 -29.30 27.50
CA ALA A 494 -0.01 -28.92 26.25
C ALA A 494 1.52 -29.08 26.26
N SER A 495 2.10 -29.78 27.25
CA SER A 495 3.58 -29.91 27.39
C SER A 495 4.27 -30.50 26.17
N ASN A 496 3.54 -31.27 25.34
CA ASN A 496 4.09 -31.95 24.16
C ASN A 496 3.57 -31.37 22.84
N TYR A 497 3.05 -30.14 22.83
CA TYR A 497 2.54 -29.46 21.65
C TYR A 497 3.60 -28.53 21.05
N PHE A 498 4.39 -29.07 20.11
CA PHE A 498 5.49 -28.35 19.45
C PHE A 498 5.09 -27.93 18.04
N PHE A 499 4.89 -26.64 17.83
CA PHE A 499 4.43 -26.08 16.57
C PHE A 499 5.56 -25.72 15.61
N THR A 500 6.71 -25.31 16.15
CA THR A 500 7.82 -24.80 15.33
C THR A 500 9.16 -25.32 15.83
N SER A 501 10.16 -25.32 14.95
CA SER A 501 11.56 -25.49 15.30
C SER A 501 12.44 -24.57 14.47
N TYR A 502 13.53 -24.11 15.06
CA TYR A 502 14.53 -23.27 14.44
C TYR A 502 15.92 -23.88 14.60
N GLN A 503 16.68 -23.96 13.52
CA GLN A 503 18.05 -24.42 13.55
C GLN A 503 18.98 -23.21 13.64
N GLU A 504 19.61 -23.03 14.80
CA GLU A 504 20.54 -21.92 15.04
C GLU A 504 21.90 -22.19 14.36
N ASN A 505 22.38 -23.41 14.47
CA ASN A 505 23.59 -23.93 13.83
C ASN A 505 23.53 -25.47 13.84
N ASP A 506 24.63 -26.14 13.45
CA ASP A 506 24.68 -27.59 13.35
C ASP A 506 24.52 -28.30 14.71
N SER A 507 24.83 -27.62 15.82
CA SER A 507 24.82 -28.16 17.19
C SER A 507 23.62 -27.73 18.03
N ILE A 508 22.87 -26.69 17.62
CA ILE A 508 21.79 -26.09 18.42
C ILE A 508 20.50 -26.04 17.65
N LEU A 509 19.45 -26.62 18.23
CA LEU A 509 18.06 -26.50 17.79
C LEU A 509 17.19 -25.85 18.85
N TRP A 510 16.22 -25.11 18.40
CA TRP A 510 15.16 -24.52 19.22
C TRP A 510 13.82 -25.13 18.84
N PHE A 511 12.97 -25.39 19.85
CA PHE A 511 11.63 -25.91 19.69
C PHE A 511 10.63 -25.00 20.37
N GLY A 512 9.64 -24.48 19.64
CA GLY A 512 8.56 -23.67 20.18
C GLY A 512 7.39 -24.53 20.63
N ASN A 513 6.96 -24.33 21.86
CA ASN A 513 5.88 -25.10 22.51
C ASN A 513 4.69 -24.19 22.80
N ARG A 514 3.49 -24.76 22.86
CA ARG A 514 2.27 -24.05 23.27
C ARG A 514 2.07 -24.16 24.77
N GLY A 515 2.22 -23.04 25.48
CA GLY A 515 2.01 -22.93 26.92
C GLY A 515 3.23 -23.25 27.79
N CYS A 516 4.32 -23.74 27.20
CA CYS A 516 5.53 -24.08 27.95
C CYS A 516 6.78 -23.29 27.53
N GLY A 517 6.65 -22.35 26.58
CA GLY A 517 7.75 -21.51 26.10
C GLY A 517 8.60 -22.18 25.02
N ALA A 518 9.88 -21.88 24.99
CA ALA A 518 10.82 -22.44 24.02
C ALA A 518 11.82 -23.40 24.70
N TYR A 519 12.29 -24.37 23.95
CA TYR A 519 13.32 -25.34 24.41
C TYR A 519 14.54 -25.21 23.52
N ARG A 520 15.68 -24.91 24.12
CA ARG A 520 16.98 -24.91 23.44
C ARG A 520 17.63 -26.27 23.64
N MET A 521 17.99 -26.92 22.56
CA MET A 521 18.55 -28.28 22.59
C MET A 521 19.95 -28.32 21.97
N ASN A 522 20.87 -28.98 22.65
CA ASN A 522 22.14 -29.40 22.06
C ASN A 522 21.91 -30.71 21.30
N VAL A 523 22.19 -30.71 19.99
CA VAL A 523 21.95 -31.87 19.10
C VAL A 523 22.83 -33.07 19.45
N GLU A 524 24.09 -32.85 19.93
CA GLU A 524 25.06 -33.88 20.25
C GLU A 524 24.75 -34.59 21.57
N THR A 525 24.50 -33.80 22.61
CA THR A 525 24.21 -34.33 23.96
C THR A 525 22.75 -34.71 24.16
N GLY A 526 21.83 -34.15 23.38
CA GLY A 526 20.39 -34.28 23.58
C GLY A 526 19.86 -33.52 24.79
N GLU A 527 20.67 -32.69 25.43
CA GLU A 527 20.27 -31.86 26.56
C GLU A 527 19.32 -30.77 26.11
N MET A 528 18.17 -30.62 26.79
CA MET A 528 17.13 -29.62 26.53
C MET A 528 16.99 -28.65 27.67
N ILE A 529 17.18 -27.36 27.42
CA ILE A 529 17.04 -26.28 28.39
C ILE A 529 15.72 -25.54 28.09
N PRO A 530 14.77 -25.54 29.04
CA PRO A 530 13.51 -24.81 28.88
C PRO A 530 13.69 -23.33 29.15
N HIS A 531 13.02 -22.48 28.34
CA HIS A 531 12.95 -21.03 28.48
C HIS A 531 11.49 -20.60 28.57
N ARG A 532 11.12 -20.02 29.71
CA ARG A 532 9.78 -19.53 30.00
C ARG A 532 9.82 -18.02 30.20
N PHE A 533 8.74 -17.35 29.77
CA PHE A 533 8.66 -15.90 29.65
C PHE A 533 7.60 -15.26 30.56
N ASP A 534 6.79 -16.04 31.26
CA ASP A 534 5.73 -15.58 32.18
C ASP A 534 6.23 -14.80 33.40
N SER A 535 7.49 -14.96 33.78
CA SER A 535 8.14 -14.16 34.84
C SER A 535 8.65 -12.79 34.34
N ILE A 536 8.84 -12.64 33.04
CA ILE A 536 9.43 -11.46 32.41
C ILE A 536 8.31 -10.59 31.82
N VAL A 537 7.33 -11.24 31.21
CA VAL A 537 6.14 -10.64 30.65
C VAL A 537 4.94 -11.15 31.44
N SER A 538 4.15 -10.29 32.05
CA SER A 538 2.99 -10.65 32.89
C SER A 538 1.84 -11.27 32.09
N SER A 539 2.17 -12.20 31.17
CA SER A 539 1.22 -12.90 30.30
C SER A 539 1.64 -14.37 30.14
N GLN A 540 0.74 -15.28 30.49
CA GLN A 540 0.97 -16.74 30.29
C GLN A 540 1.02 -17.12 28.83
N THR A 541 0.29 -16.40 27.97
CA THR A 541 0.22 -16.65 26.52
C THR A 541 1.48 -16.22 25.77
N ALA A 542 2.42 -15.51 26.43
CA ALA A 542 3.77 -15.30 25.91
C ALA A 542 4.60 -16.59 25.82
N ASN A 543 4.14 -17.69 26.47
CA ASN A 543 4.73 -19.02 26.35
C ASN A 543 4.13 -19.88 25.23
N ASP A 544 3.18 -19.35 24.44
CA ASP A 544 2.69 -19.99 23.21
C ASP A 544 3.58 -19.56 22.05
N ILE A 545 4.54 -20.37 21.63
CA ILE A 545 5.53 -20.01 20.62
C ILE A 545 5.17 -20.63 19.28
N PHE A 546 4.87 -19.79 18.27
CA PHE A 546 4.50 -20.19 16.90
C PHE A 546 5.63 -20.00 15.89
N ALA A 547 6.51 -19.01 16.11
CA ALA A 547 7.63 -18.74 15.24
C ALA A 547 8.90 -18.41 16.05
N ILE A 548 10.05 -18.77 15.52
CA ILE A 548 11.36 -18.43 16.09
C ILE A 548 12.25 -17.96 14.95
N TYR A 549 12.80 -16.76 15.11
CA TYR A 549 13.73 -16.16 14.17
C TYR A 549 14.91 -15.55 14.92
N LYS A 550 16.12 -15.55 14.36
CA LYS A 550 17.32 -14.97 14.94
C LYS A 550 18.02 -14.08 13.93
N ASN A 551 18.36 -12.88 14.34
CA ASN A 551 19.24 -11.97 13.60
C ASN A 551 20.36 -11.43 14.51
N ALA A 552 21.08 -10.40 14.03
CA ALA A 552 22.19 -9.80 14.80
C ALA A 552 21.76 -9.15 16.13
N LYS A 553 20.45 -8.82 16.30
CA LYS A 553 19.90 -8.19 17.50
C LYS A 553 19.43 -9.19 18.55
N GLY A 554 19.37 -10.48 18.24
CA GLY A 554 18.92 -11.52 19.15
C GLY A 554 17.83 -12.41 18.54
N TYR A 555 16.98 -12.96 19.43
CA TYR A 555 15.89 -13.85 19.03
C TYR A 555 14.55 -13.10 19.03
N TRP A 556 13.77 -13.37 18.00
CA TRP A 556 12.42 -12.85 17.82
C TRP A 556 11.46 -14.02 17.83
N LEU A 557 10.53 -14.03 18.79
CA LEU A 557 9.57 -15.11 18.98
C LEU A 557 8.16 -14.59 18.69
N GLY A 558 7.49 -15.22 17.74
CA GLY A 558 6.06 -15.01 17.51
C GLY A 558 5.25 -15.76 18.55
N THR A 559 4.41 -15.05 19.31
CA THR A 559 3.63 -15.61 20.42
C THR A 559 2.15 -15.25 20.33
N SER A 560 1.29 -15.90 21.14
CA SER A 560 -0.12 -15.50 21.29
C SER A 560 -0.30 -14.09 21.89
N SER A 561 0.71 -13.56 22.57
CA SER A 561 0.69 -12.22 23.18
C SER A 561 1.34 -11.15 22.32
N GLY A 562 1.99 -11.50 21.21
CA GLY A 562 2.70 -10.57 20.35
C GLY A 562 4.07 -11.06 19.94
N LEU A 563 4.93 -10.11 19.54
CA LEU A 563 6.33 -10.36 19.19
C LEU A 563 7.21 -10.20 20.43
N LEU A 564 7.83 -11.26 20.86
CA LEU A 564 8.77 -11.27 21.97
C LEU A 564 10.21 -11.19 21.45
N HIS A 565 10.97 -10.21 21.94
CA HIS A 565 12.39 -10.04 21.65
C HIS A 565 13.25 -10.49 22.82
N LEU A 566 14.26 -11.32 22.55
CA LEU A 566 15.24 -11.75 23.52
C LEU A 566 16.61 -11.25 23.11
N GLU A 567 17.15 -10.30 23.84
CA GLU A 567 18.51 -9.81 23.63
C GLU A 567 19.52 -10.85 24.14
N GLN A 568 20.43 -11.29 23.28
CA GLN A 568 21.41 -12.31 23.60
C GLN A 568 22.60 -11.70 24.35
N ASP A 569 22.99 -12.29 25.52
CA ASP A 569 24.27 -12.12 26.18
C ASP A 569 25.04 -13.44 26.22
N ASP A 570 26.35 -13.39 26.52
CA ASP A 570 27.27 -14.53 26.50
C ASP A 570 26.84 -15.74 27.35
N SER A 571 25.87 -15.58 28.24
CA SER A 571 25.38 -16.64 29.11
C SER A 571 23.88 -16.91 29.12
N LEU A 572 23.01 -15.97 28.77
CA LEU A 572 21.54 -16.09 28.65
C LEU A 572 20.95 -14.67 28.53
N TYR A 573 19.72 -14.49 28.15
CA TYR A 573 19.08 -13.22 27.80
C TYR A 573 19.23 -12.10 28.84
N ARG A 574 19.67 -10.88 28.42
CA ARG A 574 19.70 -9.70 29.29
C ARG A 574 18.33 -9.10 29.50
N LYS A 575 17.47 -9.14 28.49
CA LYS A 575 16.21 -8.45 28.47
C LYS A 575 15.23 -9.17 27.55
N ALA A 576 13.99 -9.27 27.97
CA ALA A 576 12.89 -9.70 27.12
C ALA A 576 11.87 -8.55 27.04
N ASP A 577 11.55 -8.10 25.84
CA ASP A 577 10.57 -7.06 25.58
C ASP A 577 9.45 -7.65 24.73
N LEU A 578 8.18 -7.38 25.07
CA LEU A 578 7.01 -7.75 24.28
C LEU A 578 6.54 -6.53 23.51
N PHE A 579 6.41 -6.72 22.20
CA PHE A 579 5.89 -5.72 21.29
C PHE A 579 4.59 -6.26 20.68
N LEU A 580 3.62 -5.37 20.48
CA LEU A 580 2.34 -5.68 19.87
C LEU A 580 1.45 -6.57 20.75
N ASN A 581 0.13 -6.48 20.55
CA ASN A 581 -0.85 -7.24 21.31
C ASN A 581 -1.63 -8.26 20.42
N ASN A 582 -1.09 -8.58 19.24
CA ASN A 582 -1.72 -9.49 18.28
C ASN A 582 -0.96 -10.81 18.26
N THR A 583 -1.66 -11.93 18.12
CA THR A 583 -1.00 -13.22 17.90
C THR A 583 -0.13 -13.15 16.65
N VAL A 584 1.16 -13.50 16.80
CA VAL A 584 2.16 -13.54 15.71
C VAL A 584 2.41 -14.98 15.33
N HIS A 585 2.01 -15.37 14.11
CA HIS A 585 2.13 -16.74 13.58
C HIS A 585 3.42 -17.01 12.82
N GLY A 586 4.00 -15.99 12.18
CA GLY A 586 5.24 -16.10 11.42
C GLY A 586 6.08 -14.83 11.54
N VAL A 587 7.40 -14.99 11.44
CA VAL A 587 8.38 -13.89 11.49
C VAL A 587 9.40 -14.12 10.38
N LEU A 588 9.51 -13.18 9.44
CA LEU A 588 10.51 -13.17 8.37
C LEU A 588 11.18 -11.80 8.31
N GLU A 589 12.46 -11.75 7.99
CA GLU A 589 13.22 -10.50 7.83
C GLU A 589 13.41 -10.20 6.34
N ASP A 590 13.16 -8.95 5.94
CA ASP A 590 13.46 -8.47 4.60
C ASP A 590 14.94 -8.06 4.45
N HIS A 591 15.34 -7.62 3.25
CA HIS A 591 16.73 -7.21 2.99
C HIS A 591 17.09 -5.87 3.66
N GLN A 592 16.11 -5.08 4.10
CA GLN A 592 16.32 -3.81 4.83
C GLN A 592 16.48 -4.03 6.34
N GLY A 593 16.23 -5.25 6.83
CA GLY A 593 16.29 -5.62 8.24
C GLY A 593 15.00 -5.39 9.00
N ASP A 594 13.90 -5.08 8.29
CA ASP A 594 12.57 -5.03 8.89
C ASP A 594 11.96 -6.43 9.02
N LEU A 595 11.21 -6.66 10.08
CA LEU A 595 10.53 -7.92 10.35
C LEU A 595 9.10 -7.88 9.84
N TRP A 596 8.76 -8.83 8.99
CA TRP A 596 7.39 -9.04 8.53
C TRP A 596 6.72 -10.11 9.37
N LEU A 597 5.61 -9.75 9.99
CA LEU A 597 4.89 -10.55 10.97
C LEU A 597 3.51 -10.90 10.42
N SER A 598 3.20 -12.19 10.32
CA SER A 598 1.83 -12.61 10.01
C SER A 598 1.00 -12.74 11.28
N THR A 599 -0.20 -12.17 11.29
CA THR A 599 -1.08 -12.10 12.46
C THR A 599 -2.53 -12.50 12.16
N ASN A 600 -3.40 -12.50 13.16
CA ASN A 600 -4.86 -12.68 12.98
C ASN A 600 -5.57 -11.45 12.40
N GLN A 601 -4.89 -10.31 12.24
CA GLN A 601 -5.47 -9.05 11.80
C GLN A 601 -4.70 -8.40 10.65
N GLY A 602 -4.02 -9.20 9.86
CA GLY A 602 -3.20 -8.77 8.75
C GLY A 602 -1.71 -8.99 8.96
N LEU A 603 -0.91 -8.33 8.16
CA LEU A 603 0.55 -8.30 8.25
C LEU A 603 1.02 -7.08 9.01
N ILE A 604 2.13 -7.22 9.71
CA ILE A 604 2.83 -6.09 10.34
C ILE A 604 4.27 -6.07 9.84
N ARG A 605 4.69 -4.95 9.24
CA ARG A 605 6.09 -4.65 9.02
C ARG A 605 6.62 -3.93 10.25
N PHE A 606 7.52 -4.55 10.97
CA PHE A 606 8.07 -4.06 12.22
C PHE A 606 9.55 -3.66 12.03
N ASN A 607 9.86 -2.41 12.35
CA ASN A 607 11.23 -1.93 12.34
C ASN A 607 11.89 -2.16 13.71
N PRO A 608 12.93 -3.02 13.79
CA PRO A 608 13.59 -3.32 15.06
C PRO A 608 14.41 -2.18 15.66
N GLU A 609 14.79 -1.16 14.87
CA GLU A 609 15.55 0.02 15.35
C GLU A 609 14.63 1.00 16.05
N THR A 610 13.58 1.40 15.38
CA THR A 610 12.60 2.38 15.89
C THR A 610 11.59 1.74 16.84
N ARG A 611 11.45 0.40 16.82
CA ARG A 611 10.46 -0.40 17.56
C ARG A 611 9.03 -0.05 17.19
N THR A 612 8.81 0.36 15.95
CA THR A 612 7.51 0.72 15.41
C THR A 612 7.02 -0.34 14.41
N GLY A 613 5.72 -0.53 14.34
CA GLY A 613 5.10 -1.48 13.41
C GLY A 613 4.05 -0.81 12.54
N GLN A 614 4.08 -1.11 11.24
CA GLN A 614 3.08 -0.71 10.27
C GLN A 614 2.19 -1.90 9.94
N THR A 615 0.87 -1.75 10.10
CA THR A 615 -0.10 -2.83 9.84
C THR A 615 -0.68 -2.72 8.44
N TYR A 616 -0.70 -3.84 7.71
CA TYR A 616 -1.35 -4.02 6.42
C TYR A 616 -2.57 -4.92 6.59
N ASN A 617 -3.72 -4.46 6.15
CA ASN A 617 -5.00 -5.16 6.26
C ASN A 617 -5.83 -4.96 4.98
N SER A 618 -7.12 -5.29 5.01
CA SER A 618 -8.01 -5.11 3.84
C SER A 618 -8.07 -3.65 3.36
N GLY A 619 -7.94 -2.69 4.25
CA GLY A 619 -7.85 -1.27 3.90
C GLY A 619 -6.61 -0.90 3.07
N ASN A 620 -5.55 -1.70 3.11
CA ASN A 620 -4.34 -1.54 2.31
C ASN A 620 -4.30 -2.51 1.10
N GLY A 621 -5.45 -3.07 0.69
CA GLY A 621 -5.53 -4.00 -0.45
C GLY A 621 -5.11 -5.45 -0.12
N LEU A 622 -4.96 -5.81 1.17
CA LEU A 622 -4.68 -7.18 1.57
C LEU A 622 -5.97 -7.99 1.56
N GLU A 623 -6.09 -8.99 0.69
CA GLU A 623 -7.27 -9.86 0.61
C GLU A 623 -7.22 -11.00 1.63
N ILE A 624 -6.03 -11.35 2.09
CA ILE A 624 -5.78 -12.39 3.09
C ILE A 624 -5.36 -11.70 4.38
N THR A 625 -6.24 -11.66 5.37
CA THR A 625 -6.03 -10.92 6.62
C THR A 625 -5.87 -11.79 7.85
N GLU A 626 -6.14 -13.09 7.75
CA GLU A 626 -5.97 -14.07 8.82
C GLU A 626 -4.96 -15.13 8.40
N PHE A 627 -3.82 -15.18 9.06
CA PHE A 627 -2.69 -16.04 8.72
C PHE A 627 -2.63 -17.29 9.60
N SER A 628 -1.93 -18.31 9.11
CA SER A 628 -1.87 -19.62 9.72
C SER A 628 -0.50 -19.92 10.34
N ASP A 629 -0.49 -20.68 11.45
CA ASP A 629 0.74 -21.20 12.06
C ASP A 629 1.54 -22.04 11.07
N GLY A 630 2.85 -21.84 11.01
CA GLY A 630 3.78 -22.58 10.17
C GLY A 630 3.76 -22.21 8.69
N ALA A 631 2.80 -21.39 8.24
CA ALA A 631 2.62 -21.03 6.84
C ALA A 631 3.42 -19.77 6.46
N PHE A 632 4.73 -19.78 6.65
CA PHE A 632 5.61 -18.70 6.24
C PHE A 632 6.94 -19.25 5.69
N TYR A 633 7.46 -18.59 4.66
CA TYR A 633 8.70 -19.02 3.99
C TYR A 633 9.38 -17.82 3.33
N LYS A 634 10.71 -17.73 3.44
CA LYS A 634 11.54 -16.78 2.70
C LYS A 634 12.35 -17.52 1.66
N ASP A 635 12.23 -17.13 0.40
CA ASP A 635 13.18 -17.53 -0.64
C ASP A 635 14.42 -16.65 -0.57
N VAL A 636 15.55 -17.25 -0.24
CA VAL A 636 16.83 -16.53 -0.05
C VAL A 636 17.40 -16.01 -1.37
N VAL A 637 17.02 -16.62 -2.52
CA VAL A 637 17.55 -16.24 -3.83
C VAL A 637 16.83 -15.02 -4.40
N SER A 638 15.50 -15.03 -4.37
CA SER A 638 14.69 -13.92 -4.86
C SER A 638 14.33 -12.90 -3.78
N GLU A 639 14.73 -13.12 -2.53
CA GLU A 639 14.34 -12.33 -1.34
C GLU A 639 12.82 -12.22 -1.14
N THR A 640 12.04 -13.07 -1.84
CA THR A 640 10.57 -13.06 -1.74
C THR A 640 10.12 -13.70 -0.42
N LEU A 641 9.22 -12.99 0.28
CA LEU A 641 8.59 -13.48 1.51
C LEU A 641 7.20 -14.03 1.16
N PHE A 642 6.87 -15.20 1.72
CA PHE A 642 5.58 -15.86 1.53
C PHE A 642 4.88 -16.06 2.86
N PHE A 643 3.57 -15.74 2.93
CA PHE A 643 2.71 -15.96 4.09
C PHE A 643 1.38 -16.58 3.69
N GLY A 644 1.01 -17.70 4.31
CA GLY A 644 -0.22 -18.42 4.05
C GLY A 644 -1.30 -18.14 5.09
N GLY A 645 -2.55 -18.06 4.64
CA GLY A 645 -3.70 -17.76 5.47
C GLY A 645 -4.92 -18.65 5.18
N THR A 646 -6.08 -18.19 5.62
CA THR A 646 -7.33 -18.99 5.61
C THR A 646 -7.85 -19.32 4.21
N ASN A 647 -7.64 -18.45 3.23
CA ASN A 647 -8.20 -18.57 1.87
C ASN A 647 -7.16 -18.48 0.74
N GLY A 648 -5.86 -18.50 1.10
CA GLY A 648 -4.79 -18.36 0.12
C GLY A 648 -3.45 -18.01 0.74
N PHE A 649 -2.59 -17.36 -0.04
CA PHE A 649 -1.29 -16.87 0.42
C PHE A 649 -0.94 -15.54 -0.23
N ILE A 650 -0.02 -14.83 0.39
CA ILE A 650 0.58 -13.63 -0.17
C ILE A 650 2.07 -13.86 -0.44
N SER A 651 2.59 -13.16 -1.44
CA SER A 651 4.02 -12.98 -1.67
C SER A 651 4.39 -11.51 -1.60
N ILE A 652 5.53 -11.21 -0.97
CA ILE A 652 6.06 -9.88 -0.83
C ILE A 652 7.42 -9.83 -1.51
N GLN A 653 7.58 -8.91 -2.46
CA GLN A 653 8.85 -8.56 -3.05
C GLN A 653 9.24 -7.17 -2.57
N THR A 654 10.45 -7.04 -2.06
CA THR A 654 11.00 -5.74 -1.67
C THR A 654 11.71 -5.11 -2.86
N ASN A 655 11.49 -3.82 -3.06
CA ASN A 655 12.10 -3.03 -4.14
C ASN A 655 13.14 -2.07 -3.58
N ASP A 656 14.15 -1.74 -4.39
CA ASP A 656 15.19 -0.77 -4.02
C ASP A 656 14.73 0.70 -4.13
N CYS A 657 13.42 0.96 -4.20
CA CYS A 657 12.90 2.31 -4.23
C CYS A 657 13.12 3.01 -2.88
N ILE A 658 13.84 4.13 -2.92
CA ILE A 658 13.97 5.01 -1.77
C ILE A 658 12.66 5.81 -1.68
N THR A 659 11.84 5.55 -0.67
CA THR A 659 10.72 6.44 -0.32
C THR A 659 11.23 7.52 0.62
N GLU A 660 10.86 8.76 0.33
CA GLU A 660 11.07 9.85 1.28
C GLU A 660 10.20 9.61 2.52
N GLU A 661 10.80 9.72 3.68
CA GLU A 661 10.08 9.58 4.95
C GLU A 661 9.12 10.77 5.10
N TYR A 662 7.81 10.51 4.96
CA TYR A 662 6.77 11.53 5.15
C TYR A 662 6.30 11.54 6.59
N MET A 663 6.36 12.70 7.23
CA MET A 663 5.80 12.92 8.56
C MET A 663 4.59 13.86 8.48
N PRO A 664 3.37 13.35 8.74
CA PRO A 664 2.17 14.16 8.64
C PRO A 664 2.12 15.24 9.73
N GLN A 665 1.59 16.41 9.37
CA GLN A 665 1.32 17.47 10.32
C GLN A 665 0.00 17.20 11.07
N ILE A 666 0.02 17.42 12.39
CA ILE A 666 -1.20 17.32 13.19
C ILE A 666 -2.04 18.57 12.98
N THR A 667 -3.30 18.38 12.56
CA THR A 667 -4.27 19.44 12.37
C THR A 667 -5.49 19.23 13.26
N LEU A 668 -5.99 20.30 13.86
CA LEU A 668 -7.24 20.24 14.64
C LEU A 668 -8.45 20.09 13.70
N LYS A 669 -9.24 19.04 13.91
CA LYS A 669 -10.43 18.70 13.11
C LYS A 669 -11.71 19.25 13.72
N GLY A 670 -11.84 19.22 15.06
CA GLY A 670 -13.08 19.61 15.71
C GLY A 670 -12.96 19.82 17.22
N LEU A 671 -13.98 20.44 17.76
CA LEU A 671 -14.14 20.70 19.19
C LEU A 671 -15.55 20.27 19.62
N SER A 672 -15.62 19.44 20.65
CA SER A 672 -16.88 19.08 21.31
C SER A 672 -16.85 19.61 22.74
N ILE A 673 -17.88 20.37 23.14
CA ILE A 673 -18.04 20.91 24.49
C ILE A 673 -19.30 20.30 25.09
N PHE A 674 -19.15 19.60 26.24
CA PHE A 674 -20.25 18.83 26.87
C PHE A 674 -20.97 17.89 25.89
N GLY A 675 -20.19 17.23 24.99
CA GLY A 675 -20.72 16.30 24.00
C GLY A 675 -21.45 16.94 22.79
N LYS A 676 -21.45 18.27 22.67
CA LYS A 676 -21.97 18.98 21.49
C LYS A 676 -20.83 19.45 20.60
N GLU A 677 -20.95 19.18 19.33
CA GLU A 677 -19.97 19.67 18.34
C GLU A 677 -20.10 21.17 18.12
N HIS A 678 -18.96 21.81 18.02
CA HIS A 678 -18.81 23.22 17.74
C HIS A 678 -17.80 23.44 16.62
N ASN A 679 -18.04 24.49 15.81
CA ASN A 679 -17.02 24.94 14.88
C ASN A 679 -15.81 25.47 15.67
N ILE A 680 -14.73 24.74 15.65
CA ILE A 680 -13.49 25.02 16.42
C ILE A 680 -12.91 26.39 16.06
N HIS A 681 -13.04 26.85 14.82
CA HIS A 681 -12.49 28.13 14.36
C HIS A 681 -13.10 29.36 15.06
N LYS A 682 -14.26 29.22 15.69
CA LYS A 682 -14.85 30.29 16.53
C LYS A 682 -14.13 30.48 17.86
N PHE A 683 -13.32 29.51 18.28
CA PHE A 683 -12.61 29.47 19.52
C PHE A 683 -11.07 29.59 19.35
N LEU A 684 -10.60 29.59 18.10
CA LEU A 684 -9.18 29.71 17.76
C LEU A 684 -8.85 31.16 17.42
N TYR A 685 -7.70 31.64 17.97
CA TYR A 685 -7.09 32.90 17.55
C TYR A 685 -5.56 32.78 17.54
N GLU A 686 -4.91 33.60 16.75
CA GLU A 686 -3.45 33.62 16.68
C GLU A 686 -2.86 34.72 17.53
N LYS A 687 -1.85 34.40 18.33
CA LYS A 687 -1.07 35.33 19.11
C LYS A 687 0.40 34.92 19.09
N GLU A 688 1.27 35.85 18.70
CA GLU A 688 2.73 35.64 18.65
C GLU A 688 3.15 34.38 17.84
N GLY A 689 2.45 34.10 16.73
CA GLY A 689 2.73 32.93 15.88
C GLY A 689 2.29 31.58 16.46
N LYS A 690 1.48 31.59 17.54
CA LYS A 690 0.88 30.40 18.14
C LYS A 690 -0.64 30.43 17.96
N THR A 691 -1.22 29.33 17.57
CA THR A 691 -2.67 29.12 17.55
C THR A 691 -3.15 28.81 18.96
N ILE A 692 -4.05 29.61 19.48
CA ILE A 692 -4.58 29.49 20.84
C ILE A 692 -6.07 29.12 20.75
N LEU A 693 -6.45 28.07 21.51
CA LEU A 693 -7.85 27.73 21.75
C LEU A 693 -8.31 28.43 23.03
N GLN A 694 -9.30 29.32 22.93
CA GLN A 694 -9.88 30.01 24.08
C GLN A 694 -11.25 29.45 24.41
N LEU A 695 -11.40 28.97 25.65
CA LEU A 695 -12.67 28.47 26.18
C LEU A 695 -13.05 29.29 27.42
N ASP A 696 -14.36 29.45 27.65
CA ASP A 696 -14.86 30.05 28.91
C ASP A 696 -14.67 29.10 30.09
N TYR A 697 -14.54 29.61 31.30
CA TYR A 697 -14.41 28.83 32.53
C TYR A 697 -15.50 27.75 32.71
N SER A 698 -16.73 28.04 32.22
CA SER A 698 -17.83 27.08 32.25
C SER A 698 -17.70 25.95 31.24
N GLN A 699 -16.78 26.05 30.29
CA GLN A 699 -16.56 25.06 29.19
C GLN A 699 -15.41 24.10 29.52
N ASN A 700 -15.38 23.61 30.76
CA ASN A 700 -14.27 22.84 31.34
C ASN A 700 -14.34 21.31 31.08
N PHE A 701 -15.30 20.86 30.32
CA PHE A 701 -15.38 19.50 29.76
C PHE A 701 -15.44 19.57 28.24
N PHE A 702 -14.33 19.24 27.60
CA PHE A 702 -14.24 19.33 26.15
C PHE A 702 -13.39 18.19 25.56
N GLN A 703 -13.62 17.93 24.31
CA GLN A 703 -12.87 16.96 23.49
C GLN A 703 -12.31 17.69 22.26
N LEU A 704 -11.01 17.51 22.04
CA LEU A 704 -10.34 17.94 20.83
C LEU A 704 -10.23 16.76 19.87
N ASN A 705 -10.72 16.91 18.66
CA ASN A 705 -10.53 15.99 17.57
C ASN A 705 -9.42 16.54 16.67
N PHE A 706 -8.46 15.70 16.31
CA PHE A 706 -7.33 16.05 15.47
C PHE A 706 -7.13 14.98 14.40
N MET A 707 -6.34 15.30 13.39
CA MET A 707 -5.98 14.38 12.31
C MET A 707 -4.51 14.57 11.97
N ALA A 708 -3.90 13.49 11.49
CA ALA A 708 -2.57 13.48 10.89
C ALA A 708 -2.71 12.69 9.59
N ILE A 709 -2.75 13.41 8.46
CA ILE A 709 -3.10 12.81 7.17
C ILE A 709 -1.86 12.17 6.54
N ASP A 710 -1.90 10.85 6.41
CA ASP A 710 -0.95 10.06 5.64
C ASP A 710 -1.73 9.02 4.84
N TYR A 711 -1.86 9.25 3.56
CA TYR A 711 -2.67 8.39 2.68
C TYR A 711 -2.03 7.04 2.39
N ILE A 712 -0.70 6.95 2.41
CA ILE A 712 0.04 5.70 2.18
C ILE A 712 0.01 4.83 3.43
N ASN A 713 0.39 5.39 4.59
CA ASN A 713 0.52 4.63 5.84
C ASN A 713 -0.78 4.57 6.66
N GLY A 714 -1.77 5.41 6.33
CA GLY A 714 -3.07 5.44 7.01
C GLY A 714 -2.97 5.80 8.50
N ASN A 715 -3.85 5.21 9.32
CA ASN A 715 -3.95 5.51 10.76
C ASN A 715 -2.93 4.77 11.65
N ASN A 716 -1.78 4.41 11.14
CA ASN A 716 -0.78 3.61 11.87
C ASN A 716 0.09 4.43 12.84
N TYR A 717 -0.31 5.68 13.14
CA TYR A 717 0.40 6.55 14.07
C TYR A 717 -0.13 6.40 15.50
N SER A 718 0.79 6.38 16.47
CA SER A 718 0.46 6.51 17.90
C SER A 718 0.58 7.97 18.30
N PHE A 719 -0.47 8.49 18.90
CA PHE A 719 -0.54 9.88 19.36
C PHE A 719 -0.20 9.98 20.83
N TYR A 720 0.46 11.08 21.19
CA TYR A 720 0.78 11.42 22.57
C TYR A 720 0.41 12.88 22.82
N TYR A 721 -0.09 13.17 24.01
CA TYR A 721 -0.34 14.54 24.43
C TYR A 721 0.18 14.78 25.85
N LYS A 722 0.39 16.04 26.19
CA LYS A 722 0.82 16.40 27.54
C LYS A 722 0.21 17.74 27.96
N LEU A 723 -0.06 17.89 29.24
CA LEU A 723 -0.51 19.13 29.87
C LEU A 723 0.67 19.72 30.66
N GLU A 724 1.37 20.68 30.07
CA GLU A 724 2.68 21.16 30.57
C GLU A 724 2.67 21.67 32.02
N GLU A 725 1.60 22.34 32.44
CA GLU A 725 1.51 22.85 33.81
C GLU A 725 1.02 21.82 34.84
N MET A 726 0.48 20.68 34.39
CA MET A 726 0.00 19.61 35.26
C MET A 726 1.00 18.47 35.40
N SER A 727 1.69 18.12 34.31
CA SER A 727 2.62 16.99 34.25
C SER A 727 3.66 17.18 33.13
N ASN A 728 4.90 16.81 33.40
CA ASN A 728 5.94 16.73 32.36
C ASN A 728 5.96 15.41 31.63
N GLN A 729 5.04 14.50 31.95
CA GLN A 729 4.95 13.19 31.26
C GLN A 729 3.99 13.24 30.07
N TRP A 730 4.41 12.62 28.99
CA TRP A 730 3.55 12.36 27.83
C TRP A 730 2.54 11.26 28.18
N ILE A 731 1.27 11.50 27.83
CA ILE A 731 0.18 10.55 27.98
C ILE A 731 0.00 9.88 26.62
N GLU A 732 0.09 8.56 26.59
CA GLU A 732 -0.14 7.79 25.39
C GLU A 732 -1.65 7.74 25.09
N ASN A 733 -2.00 8.15 23.86
CA ASN A 733 -3.38 8.17 23.34
C ASN A 733 -3.64 7.00 22.37
N GLY A 734 -2.64 6.16 22.12
CA GLY A 734 -2.68 5.11 21.12
C GLY A 734 -2.99 5.67 19.73
N THR A 735 -3.82 4.97 18.96
CA THR A 735 -4.24 5.40 17.61
C THR A 735 -5.47 6.32 17.62
N SER A 736 -5.97 6.71 18.83
CA SER A 736 -7.13 7.59 18.96
C SER A 736 -6.83 9.00 18.45
N THR A 737 -7.67 9.51 17.57
CA THR A 737 -7.61 10.87 17.00
C THR A 737 -8.38 11.90 17.83
N SER A 738 -8.69 11.58 19.09
CA SER A 738 -9.38 12.48 20.00
C SER A 738 -8.75 12.46 21.40
N ALA A 739 -8.68 13.61 22.05
CA ALA A 739 -8.25 13.76 23.43
C ALA A 739 -9.33 14.47 24.24
N ILE A 740 -9.71 13.88 25.40
CA ILE A 740 -10.75 14.42 26.29
C ILE A 740 -10.09 15.10 27.48
N PHE A 741 -10.53 16.31 27.76
CA PHE A 741 -10.09 17.11 28.87
C PHE A 741 -11.25 17.43 29.80
N SER A 742 -11.04 17.28 31.09
CA SER A 742 -12.05 17.59 32.08
C SER A 742 -11.43 18.28 33.28
N ASN A 743 -12.17 19.20 33.87
CA ASN A 743 -11.80 19.85 35.15
C ASN A 743 -10.44 20.58 35.11
N LEU A 744 -10.08 21.17 33.99
CA LEU A 744 -8.88 22.01 33.92
C LEU A 744 -9.11 23.30 34.75
N ALA A 745 -8.12 23.65 35.52
CA ALA A 745 -8.10 24.95 36.23
C ALA A 745 -7.90 26.09 35.22
N PRO A 746 -8.43 27.29 35.47
CA PRO A 746 -8.24 28.46 34.63
C PRO A 746 -6.77 28.84 34.47
#